data_adaac64478e80c624b5446d827615add
#
_entry.id   adaac64478e80c624b5446d827615add
#
_cell.length_a   1.000
_cell.length_b   1.000
_cell.length_c   1.000
_cell.angle_alpha   90.00
_cell.angle_beta   90.00
_cell.angle_gamma   90.00
#
_symmetry.space_group_name_H-M   'P 1'
#
loop_
_entity.id
_entity.type
_entity.pdbx_description
1 polymer ?
#
loop_
_entity_poly.entity_id
_entity_poly.type
_entity_poly.pdbx_seq_one_letter_code
_entity_poly.pdbx_strand_id
1 'polypeptide(L)'
;VKVVQALSPANLVRCETIQSNVAKLHTAPAWEEIQRRFFETGDAAPVLAGISGLIDEMTLQAYQASLQPAFPDSISMLAVGGFGRRELFPYSDVDILILMDRESQTVELKDALSEFVRQLWDAGLRLSHSVRTIAECTEVHEQNIELNISLLDRRPLSGSSELYGKLEVKLAAFFERHSRNLAQHLARLSRARHRKYQDTFYHLEPDIKETPGGLRDLHLVAWLAKLRKADPAAAAHLAAPARFLNSLRCFLHYRAGRDQNLLNFEAQEDIAPHSITPFHSAAEFMREYFRNARIVDSEARRTLDSTEKSESSLLHQFRDWRSRLSNSDFTVSHERVFLRTPAQLEKDPGLALRLFEFVARHGVPLAAETERRLEENRLSFARYCESAPHLWSSLRAILDLPHSAMALRAMHYTSLVQALFPEWDQITCLVVPDYYHRYTVDEHTLVAIERLAGLAHAKDPAHLRFAEILSEIQDQALLRFALLFHDAGKGDNSGDHSRRSVELARQAMRRIQMPADDQPKVEFLIEHHLDLSAVMNSRDLHDPATARLLAERIGTIEQLKLLAVLTYADISAVNPAAMTPWRLDQLWQTYRVTHQELVRELETVRIQEVPKDLPEMAAFIKGFPTRYLRTHTPAEIQAHIQLKELSRPTGAAVNIQRQAGVYLATILARDRPALFSSLAGALSSFGMDILKAEAFANTEGLVLDTFVFADPKRTLDLNSQEVERLEQSLERAALGKLNVEQLLKARPAPPKPKRRLEPSVHFDSEACESATLVEIIAEDRPGLLYDLAATFSSAACNIDVVLIDTEGHKAIDVFYVGADGRKLSPALEQMLEKKLLAAL
;
A
#
# COMPACT_ATOMS: atom_id res chain seq x y z
N VAL A 1 -23.81 -9.78 -4.96
CA VAL A 1 -23.44 -10.18 -3.58
C VAL A 1 -24.63 -10.81 -2.82
N LYS A 2 -25.62 -11.39 -3.50
CA LYS A 2 -26.72 -12.12 -2.81
C LYS A 2 -27.24 -13.30 -3.63
N VAL A 3 -26.36 -14.18 -4.13
CA VAL A 3 -26.73 -15.53 -4.60
C VAL A 3 -25.72 -16.56 -4.05
N VAL A 4 -25.07 -16.26 -2.95
CA VAL A 4 -24.26 -17.21 -2.15
C VAL A 4 -24.89 -17.34 -0.77
N GLN A 5 -26.20 -17.67 -0.71
CA GLN A 5 -26.84 -18.13 0.51
C GLN A 5 -27.69 -19.34 0.18
N ALA A 6 -27.05 -20.49 0.21
CA ALA A 6 -27.56 -21.78 0.67
C ALA A 6 -26.51 -22.87 0.38
N LEU A 7 -25.44 -22.90 1.13
CA LEU A 7 -24.62 -24.09 1.24
C LEU A 7 -24.72 -24.60 2.66
N SER A 8 -25.60 -25.67 2.83
CA SER A 8 -25.69 -26.47 4.03
C SER A 8 -24.36 -27.21 4.33
N PRO A 9 -24.06 -27.63 5.58
CA PRO A 9 -22.87 -28.43 5.92
C PRO A 9 -22.63 -29.67 5.06
N ALA A 10 -23.65 -30.18 4.38
CA ALA A 10 -23.50 -31.29 3.41
C ALA A 10 -22.69 -30.91 2.15
N ASN A 11 -22.45 -29.62 1.91
CA ASN A 11 -21.68 -29.15 0.76
C ASN A 11 -20.17 -28.97 1.05
N LEU A 12 -19.74 -29.01 2.32
CA LEU A 12 -18.29 -29.00 2.67
C LEU A 12 -17.63 -30.35 2.30
N VAL A 13 -18.37 -31.47 2.38
CA VAL A 13 -17.88 -32.79 1.95
C VAL A 13 -17.75 -32.86 0.41
N ARG A 14 -18.54 -32.05 -0.33
CA ARG A 14 -18.43 -31.95 -1.80
C ARG A 14 -17.24 -31.11 -2.27
N CYS A 15 -16.70 -30.20 -1.45
CA CYS A 15 -15.49 -29.43 -1.82
C CYS A 15 -14.23 -30.30 -1.92
N GLU A 16 -14.07 -31.34 -1.08
CA GLU A 16 -12.95 -32.28 -1.20
C GLU A 16 -13.08 -33.15 -2.46
N THR A 17 -14.29 -33.51 -2.85
CA THR A 17 -14.55 -34.28 -4.09
C THR A 17 -14.32 -33.41 -5.35
N ILE A 18 -14.63 -32.11 -5.29
CA ILE A 18 -14.38 -31.13 -6.39
C ILE A 18 -12.87 -30.93 -6.61
N GLN A 19 -12.06 -30.85 -5.53
CA GLN A 19 -10.60 -30.74 -5.67
C GLN A 19 -9.98 -31.96 -6.36
N SER A 20 -10.48 -33.16 -6.14
CA SER A 20 -10.00 -34.39 -6.81
C SER A 20 -10.33 -34.40 -8.32
N ASN A 21 -11.43 -33.76 -8.73
CA ASN A 21 -11.88 -33.74 -10.14
C ASN A 21 -11.23 -32.60 -10.96
N VAL A 22 -10.88 -31.47 -10.33
CA VAL A 22 -10.05 -30.43 -10.95
C VAL A 22 -8.69 -30.97 -11.39
N ALA A 23 -8.12 -31.92 -10.63
CA ALA A 23 -6.89 -32.59 -11.01
C ALA A 23 -6.95 -33.35 -12.35
N LYS A 24 -8.12 -33.86 -12.77
CA LYS A 24 -8.25 -34.64 -14.00
C LYS A 24 -8.14 -33.79 -15.28
N LEU A 25 -8.73 -32.59 -15.32
CA LEU A 25 -8.61 -31.69 -16.45
C LEU A 25 -7.16 -31.24 -16.65
N HIS A 26 -6.51 -30.84 -15.57
CA HIS A 26 -5.16 -30.29 -15.61
C HIS A 26 -4.05 -31.35 -15.80
N THR A 27 -4.39 -32.63 -15.78
CA THR A 27 -3.51 -33.76 -16.10
C THR A 27 -3.78 -34.35 -17.51
N ALA A 28 -4.65 -33.74 -18.32
CA ALA A 28 -4.91 -34.18 -19.69
C ALA A 28 -3.68 -33.87 -20.60
N PRO A 29 -3.29 -34.77 -21.51
CA PRO A 29 -2.14 -34.56 -22.39
C PRO A 29 -2.21 -33.26 -23.21
N ALA A 30 -3.41 -32.84 -23.63
CA ALA A 30 -3.62 -31.61 -24.37
C ALA A 30 -3.35 -30.37 -23.47
N TRP A 31 -3.69 -30.43 -22.19
CA TRP A 31 -3.39 -29.36 -21.23
C TRP A 31 -1.88 -29.23 -20.98
N GLU A 32 -1.20 -30.35 -20.77
CA GLU A 32 0.26 -30.37 -20.57
C GLU A 32 1.00 -29.84 -21.78
N GLU A 33 0.55 -30.17 -22.99
CA GLU A 33 1.13 -29.67 -24.24
C GLU A 33 0.93 -28.13 -24.39
N ILE A 34 -0.25 -27.59 -24.04
CA ILE A 34 -0.51 -26.15 -24.04
C ILE A 34 0.42 -25.45 -23.05
N GLN A 35 0.56 -26.01 -21.85
CA GLN A 35 1.45 -25.46 -20.81
C GLN A 35 2.92 -25.52 -21.24
N ARG A 36 3.39 -26.63 -21.79
CA ARG A 36 4.76 -26.79 -22.29
C ARG A 36 5.09 -25.73 -23.36
N ARG A 37 4.21 -25.56 -24.36
CA ARG A 37 4.38 -24.55 -25.41
C ARG A 37 4.45 -23.13 -24.87
N PHE A 38 3.65 -22.83 -23.84
CA PHE A 38 3.72 -21.52 -23.19
C PHE A 38 5.10 -21.25 -22.59
N PHE A 39 5.65 -22.19 -21.85
CA PHE A 39 6.99 -22.02 -21.26
C PHE A 39 8.15 -22.06 -22.27
N GLU A 40 7.90 -22.48 -23.52
CA GLU A 40 8.85 -22.39 -24.61
C GLU A 40 8.80 -21.02 -25.34
N THR A 41 7.61 -20.43 -25.45
CA THR A 41 7.39 -19.26 -26.32
C THR A 41 7.08 -17.96 -25.56
N GLY A 42 6.57 -18.04 -24.36
CA GLY A 42 6.04 -16.91 -23.59
C GLY A 42 4.75 -16.30 -24.14
N ASP A 43 4.18 -16.85 -25.20
CA ASP A 43 3.00 -16.29 -25.86
C ASP A 43 1.69 -16.87 -25.29
N ALA A 44 0.84 -15.98 -24.75
CA ALA A 44 -0.45 -16.36 -24.22
C ALA A 44 -1.51 -16.65 -25.31
N ALA A 45 -1.39 -16.13 -26.51
CA ALA A 45 -2.45 -16.25 -27.50
C ALA A 45 -2.78 -17.71 -27.86
N PRO A 46 -1.78 -18.61 -28.10
CA PRO A 46 -2.06 -20.04 -28.30
C PRO A 46 -2.64 -20.72 -27.06
N VAL A 47 -2.26 -20.27 -25.85
CA VAL A 47 -2.79 -20.82 -24.59
C VAL A 47 -4.28 -20.53 -24.46
N LEU A 48 -4.67 -19.26 -24.62
CA LEU A 48 -6.07 -18.83 -24.48
C LEU A 48 -6.97 -19.48 -25.54
N ALA A 49 -6.49 -19.56 -26.78
CA ALA A 49 -7.19 -20.24 -27.88
C ALA A 49 -7.31 -21.75 -27.63
N GLY A 50 -6.22 -22.40 -27.21
CA GLY A 50 -6.19 -23.84 -26.93
C GLY A 50 -7.09 -24.24 -25.77
N ILE A 51 -7.02 -23.54 -24.65
CA ILE A 51 -7.90 -23.78 -23.48
C ILE A 51 -9.36 -23.54 -23.83
N SER A 52 -9.66 -22.42 -24.52
CA SER A 52 -11.03 -22.13 -24.98
C SER A 52 -11.55 -23.21 -25.93
N GLY A 53 -10.69 -23.75 -26.81
CA GLY A 53 -11.06 -24.86 -27.68
C GLY A 53 -11.36 -26.17 -26.94
N LEU A 54 -10.51 -26.54 -25.98
CA LEU A 54 -10.75 -27.72 -25.14
C LEU A 54 -12.07 -27.62 -24.37
N ILE A 55 -12.35 -26.44 -23.82
CA ILE A 55 -13.57 -26.21 -23.05
C ILE A 55 -14.79 -26.13 -23.98
N ASP A 56 -14.65 -25.63 -25.21
CA ASP A 56 -15.70 -25.71 -26.24
C ASP A 56 -16.11 -27.17 -26.49
N GLU A 57 -15.13 -28.07 -26.69
CA GLU A 57 -15.40 -29.51 -26.92
C GLU A 57 -16.06 -30.17 -25.72
N MET A 58 -15.57 -29.90 -24.51
CA MET A 58 -16.13 -30.48 -23.28
C MET A 58 -17.56 -29.99 -23.00
N THR A 59 -17.81 -28.71 -23.20
CA THR A 59 -19.15 -28.13 -23.01
C THR A 59 -20.14 -28.64 -24.08
N LEU A 60 -19.67 -28.82 -25.33
CA LEU A 60 -20.49 -29.41 -26.40
C LEU A 60 -20.85 -30.88 -26.12
N GLN A 61 -19.88 -31.68 -25.68
CA GLN A 61 -20.13 -33.08 -25.30
C GLN A 61 -21.15 -33.20 -24.14
N ALA A 62 -20.97 -32.38 -23.09
CA ALA A 62 -21.94 -32.36 -21.97
C ALA A 62 -23.35 -31.90 -22.43
N TYR A 63 -23.42 -30.89 -23.31
CA TYR A 63 -24.67 -30.44 -23.91
C TYR A 63 -25.38 -31.54 -24.69
N GLN A 64 -24.67 -32.27 -25.55
CA GLN A 64 -25.19 -33.36 -26.36
C GLN A 64 -25.67 -34.53 -25.52
N ALA A 65 -25.03 -34.79 -24.39
CA ALA A 65 -25.37 -35.89 -23.50
C ALA A 65 -26.58 -35.59 -22.58
N SER A 66 -26.77 -34.32 -22.19
CA SER A 66 -27.76 -33.99 -21.14
C SER A 66 -28.89 -33.06 -21.60
N LEU A 67 -28.56 -31.94 -22.28
CA LEU A 67 -29.53 -30.88 -22.64
C LEU A 67 -30.17 -31.13 -24.00
N GLN A 68 -29.41 -31.52 -25.00
CA GLN A 68 -29.90 -31.69 -26.36
C GLN A 68 -31.01 -32.76 -26.49
N PRO A 69 -30.93 -33.94 -25.82
CA PRO A 69 -32.00 -34.95 -25.93
C PRO A 69 -33.34 -34.49 -25.35
N ALA A 70 -33.28 -33.67 -24.30
CA ALA A 70 -34.50 -33.18 -23.61
C ALA A 70 -35.05 -31.90 -24.31
N PHE A 71 -34.18 -31.06 -24.88
CA PHE A 71 -34.55 -29.72 -25.41
C PHE A 71 -33.86 -29.43 -26.74
N PRO A 72 -34.13 -30.15 -27.83
CA PRO A 72 -33.36 -30.04 -29.09
C PRO A 72 -33.43 -28.66 -29.72
N ASP A 73 -34.60 -27.95 -29.63
CA ASP A 73 -34.86 -26.69 -30.35
C ASP A 73 -35.27 -25.54 -29.45
N SER A 74 -35.45 -25.76 -28.13
CA SER A 74 -36.02 -24.75 -27.21
C SER A 74 -34.98 -24.03 -26.35
N ILE A 75 -33.72 -24.42 -26.44
CA ILE A 75 -32.61 -23.76 -25.72
C ILE A 75 -31.46 -23.45 -26.66
N SER A 76 -30.66 -22.43 -26.30
CA SER A 76 -29.39 -22.11 -26.94
C SER A 76 -28.33 -21.84 -25.88
N MET A 77 -27.18 -22.50 -26.01
CA MET A 77 -26.04 -22.35 -25.11
C MET A 77 -25.06 -21.34 -25.66
N LEU A 78 -24.66 -20.39 -24.81
CA LEU A 78 -23.77 -19.26 -25.19
C LEU A 78 -22.58 -19.18 -24.23
N ALA A 79 -21.40 -19.00 -24.77
CA ALA A 79 -20.25 -18.53 -24.01
C ALA A 79 -20.35 -17.01 -23.83
N VAL A 80 -20.10 -16.52 -22.62
CA VAL A 80 -20.12 -15.08 -22.32
C VAL A 80 -18.84 -14.66 -21.58
N GLY A 81 -18.60 -13.35 -21.47
CA GLY A 81 -17.43 -12.84 -20.79
C GLY A 81 -16.10 -13.33 -21.39
N GLY A 82 -15.15 -13.79 -20.57
CA GLY A 82 -13.86 -14.32 -21.01
C GLY A 82 -13.97 -15.51 -21.95
N PHE A 83 -14.91 -16.42 -21.70
CA PHE A 83 -15.18 -17.55 -22.56
C PHE A 83 -15.76 -17.12 -23.91
N GLY A 84 -16.63 -16.13 -23.90
CA GLY A 84 -17.19 -15.54 -25.15
C GLY A 84 -16.12 -14.91 -26.03
N ARG A 85 -15.12 -14.24 -25.44
CA ARG A 85 -13.96 -13.65 -26.15
C ARG A 85 -12.90 -14.66 -26.59
N ARG A 86 -13.01 -15.94 -26.20
CA ARG A 86 -11.97 -16.96 -26.31
C ARG A 86 -10.68 -16.59 -25.54
N GLU A 87 -10.83 -15.98 -24.39
CA GLU A 87 -9.75 -15.54 -23.50
C GLU A 87 -9.84 -16.25 -22.15
N LEU A 88 -9.92 -17.60 -22.17
CA LEU A 88 -9.86 -18.40 -20.95
C LEU A 88 -8.42 -18.64 -20.52
N PHE A 89 -8.07 -18.12 -19.36
CA PHE A 89 -6.79 -18.38 -18.73
C PHE A 89 -6.79 -19.75 -18.03
N PRO A 90 -5.61 -20.33 -17.72
CA PRO A 90 -5.50 -21.72 -17.27
C PRO A 90 -6.45 -22.14 -16.13
N TYR A 91 -6.77 -21.25 -15.23
CA TYR A 91 -7.62 -21.55 -14.06
C TYR A 91 -8.80 -20.57 -13.90
N SER A 92 -9.23 -19.95 -15.01
CA SER A 92 -10.38 -19.04 -15.01
C SER A 92 -11.69 -19.78 -14.84
N ASP A 93 -12.70 -19.08 -14.32
CA ASP A 93 -14.10 -19.52 -14.36
C ASP A 93 -14.60 -19.53 -15.82
N VAL A 94 -15.50 -20.47 -16.11
CA VAL A 94 -16.13 -20.64 -17.42
C VAL A 94 -17.56 -20.11 -17.31
N ASP A 95 -17.83 -18.99 -17.99
CA ASP A 95 -19.13 -18.32 -17.95
C ASP A 95 -20.03 -18.82 -19.10
N ILE A 96 -21.14 -19.48 -18.76
CA ILE A 96 -22.12 -20.02 -19.72
C ILE A 96 -23.50 -19.39 -19.46
N LEU A 97 -24.12 -18.91 -20.54
CA LEU A 97 -25.51 -18.52 -20.53
C LEU A 97 -26.35 -19.56 -21.31
N ILE A 98 -27.36 -20.11 -20.66
CA ILE A 98 -28.38 -20.95 -21.29
C ILE A 98 -29.58 -20.06 -21.56
N LEU A 99 -29.79 -19.74 -22.82
CA LEU A 99 -30.91 -19.01 -23.32
C LEU A 99 -32.08 -19.96 -23.54
N MET A 100 -33.29 -19.59 -23.12
CA MET A 100 -34.49 -20.42 -23.22
C MET A 100 -35.70 -19.61 -23.67
N ASP A 101 -36.69 -20.31 -24.27
CA ASP A 101 -37.99 -19.74 -24.50
C ASP A 101 -38.84 -19.82 -23.20
N ARG A 102 -39.74 -18.84 -22.96
CA ARG A 102 -40.51 -18.68 -21.72
C ARG A 102 -41.35 -19.91 -21.35
N GLU A 103 -41.78 -20.65 -22.36
CA GLU A 103 -42.65 -21.84 -22.21
C GLU A 103 -41.90 -23.10 -21.74
N SER A 104 -40.54 -23.09 -21.66
CA SER A 104 -39.73 -24.27 -21.40
C SER A 104 -39.26 -24.46 -19.95
N GLN A 105 -39.77 -23.71 -18.98
CA GLN A 105 -39.42 -23.84 -17.55
C GLN A 105 -40.10 -25.04 -16.89
N THR A 106 -39.64 -26.26 -17.16
CA THR A 106 -40.17 -27.50 -16.60
C THR A 106 -39.22 -28.11 -15.56
N VAL A 107 -39.73 -29.09 -14.80
CA VAL A 107 -38.91 -29.89 -13.86
C VAL A 107 -37.82 -30.64 -14.62
N GLU A 108 -38.13 -31.12 -15.84
CA GLU A 108 -37.20 -31.81 -16.72
C GLU A 108 -35.98 -30.95 -17.09
N LEU A 109 -36.17 -29.63 -17.25
CA LEU A 109 -35.05 -28.72 -17.51
C LEU A 109 -34.11 -28.65 -16.31
N LYS A 110 -34.64 -28.63 -15.09
CA LYS A 110 -33.81 -28.58 -13.88
C LYS A 110 -32.95 -29.85 -13.74
N ASP A 111 -33.49 -31.00 -14.05
CA ASP A 111 -32.78 -32.29 -13.98
C ASP A 111 -31.71 -32.38 -15.06
N ALA A 112 -32.04 -32.03 -16.31
CA ALA A 112 -31.07 -32.01 -17.41
C ALA A 112 -29.96 -30.99 -17.19
N LEU A 113 -30.29 -29.80 -16.65
CA LEU A 113 -29.33 -28.78 -16.31
C LEU A 113 -28.40 -29.19 -15.16
N SER A 114 -28.98 -29.86 -14.12
CA SER A 114 -28.19 -30.38 -13.01
C SER A 114 -27.19 -31.43 -13.48
N GLU A 115 -27.58 -32.29 -14.41
CA GLU A 115 -26.71 -33.30 -14.99
C GLU A 115 -25.61 -32.64 -15.87
N PHE A 116 -25.96 -31.64 -16.68
CA PHE A 116 -25.01 -30.87 -17.47
C PHE A 116 -23.92 -30.19 -16.59
N VAL A 117 -24.37 -29.53 -15.54
CA VAL A 117 -23.45 -28.84 -14.60
C VAL A 117 -22.58 -29.86 -13.87
N ARG A 118 -23.16 -31.00 -13.46
CA ARG A 118 -22.44 -32.08 -12.78
C ARG A 118 -21.34 -32.66 -13.68
N GLN A 119 -21.61 -32.91 -14.95
CA GLN A 119 -20.62 -33.47 -15.90
C GLN A 119 -19.43 -32.51 -16.06
N LEU A 120 -19.67 -31.19 -16.16
CA LEU A 120 -18.60 -30.20 -16.29
C LEU A 120 -17.80 -30.03 -15.01
N TRP A 121 -18.45 -30.10 -13.84
CA TRP A 121 -17.76 -30.11 -12.56
C TRP A 121 -16.93 -31.38 -12.34
N ASP A 122 -17.48 -32.55 -12.71
CA ASP A 122 -16.78 -33.84 -12.66
C ASP A 122 -15.55 -33.84 -13.60
N ALA A 123 -15.63 -33.09 -14.69
CA ALA A 123 -14.50 -32.86 -15.60
C ALA A 123 -13.46 -31.86 -15.06
N GLY A 124 -13.76 -31.16 -13.96
CA GLY A 124 -12.86 -30.23 -13.28
C GLY A 124 -12.99 -28.76 -13.70
N LEU A 125 -14.08 -28.39 -14.37
CA LEU A 125 -14.34 -27.00 -14.77
C LEU A 125 -14.95 -26.22 -13.61
N ARG A 126 -14.47 -24.97 -13.42
CA ARG A 126 -15.11 -23.99 -12.53
C ARG A 126 -16.19 -23.25 -13.33
N LEU A 127 -17.42 -23.76 -13.25
CA LEU A 127 -18.52 -23.26 -14.06
C LEU A 127 -19.32 -22.19 -13.33
N SER A 128 -19.46 -21.04 -13.97
CA SER A 128 -20.44 -20.00 -13.66
C SER A 128 -21.54 -20.07 -14.75
N HIS A 129 -22.79 -20.37 -14.35
CA HIS A 129 -23.87 -20.51 -15.31
C HIS A 129 -25.10 -19.69 -14.93
N SER A 130 -25.83 -19.24 -15.95
CA SER A 130 -27.12 -18.60 -15.76
C SER A 130 -28.11 -19.10 -16.82
N VAL A 131 -29.39 -19.20 -16.44
CA VAL A 131 -30.49 -19.52 -17.36
C VAL A 131 -31.34 -18.28 -17.49
N ARG A 132 -31.56 -17.81 -18.73
CA ARG A 132 -32.29 -16.57 -18.99
C ARG A 132 -33.18 -16.70 -20.22
N THR A 133 -34.27 -15.94 -20.21
CA THR A 133 -35.08 -15.66 -21.39
C THR A 133 -34.52 -14.46 -22.15
N ILE A 134 -34.96 -14.28 -23.43
CA ILE A 134 -34.59 -13.08 -24.21
C ILE A 134 -35.05 -11.80 -23.51
N ALA A 135 -36.19 -11.81 -22.86
CA ALA A 135 -36.74 -10.66 -22.13
C ALA A 135 -35.77 -10.27 -20.98
N GLU A 136 -35.35 -11.21 -20.15
CA GLU A 136 -34.41 -10.98 -19.04
C GLU A 136 -33.03 -10.51 -19.54
N CYS A 137 -32.57 -10.99 -20.71
CA CYS A 137 -31.31 -10.52 -21.32
C CYS A 137 -31.38 -9.05 -21.79
N THR A 138 -32.57 -8.55 -22.08
CA THR A 138 -32.81 -7.20 -22.61
C THR A 138 -33.53 -6.28 -21.63
N GLU A 139 -33.47 -6.61 -20.33
CA GLU A 139 -34.03 -5.80 -19.25
C GLU A 139 -32.89 -5.05 -18.53
N VAL A 140 -33.13 -3.74 -18.24
CA VAL A 140 -32.15 -2.93 -17.47
C VAL A 140 -32.57 -2.89 -16.01
N HIS A 141 -31.94 -3.68 -15.18
CA HIS A 141 -32.03 -3.60 -13.73
C HIS A 141 -30.64 -3.42 -13.13
N GLU A 142 -30.53 -2.69 -12.02
CA GLU A 142 -29.22 -2.52 -11.34
C GLU A 142 -28.56 -3.87 -10.99
N GLN A 143 -29.37 -4.90 -10.72
CA GLN A 143 -28.89 -6.27 -10.44
C GLN A 143 -28.53 -7.08 -11.69
N ASN A 144 -28.86 -6.60 -12.89
CA ASN A 144 -28.73 -7.32 -14.15
C ASN A 144 -27.67 -6.70 -15.09
N ILE A 145 -27.07 -5.57 -14.70
CA ILE A 145 -26.14 -4.82 -15.56
C ILE A 145 -24.87 -5.63 -15.87
N GLU A 146 -24.38 -6.42 -14.91
CA GLU A 146 -23.22 -7.29 -15.14
C GLU A 146 -23.51 -8.34 -16.23
N LEU A 147 -24.72 -8.88 -16.26
CA LEU A 147 -25.17 -9.75 -17.35
C LEU A 147 -25.21 -9.00 -18.68
N ASN A 148 -25.80 -7.81 -18.73
CA ASN A 148 -25.86 -7.02 -19.95
C ASN A 148 -24.46 -6.71 -20.52
N ILE A 149 -23.48 -6.45 -19.62
CA ILE A 149 -22.07 -6.24 -19.99
C ILE A 149 -21.45 -7.54 -20.52
N SER A 150 -21.68 -8.68 -19.86
CA SER A 150 -21.14 -9.96 -20.29
C SER A 150 -21.66 -10.38 -21.67
N LEU A 151 -22.89 -9.96 -22.02
CA LEU A 151 -23.50 -10.17 -23.32
C LEU A 151 -22.85 -9.35 -24.45
N LEU A 152 -22.02 -8.35 -24.17
CA LEU A 152 -21.19 -7.68 -25.19
C LEU A 152 -20.13 -8.65 -25.76
N ASP A 153 -19.78 -9.69 -25.01
CA ASP A 153 -18.78 -10.68 -25.35
C ASP A 153 -19.40 -12.08 -25.52
N ARG A 154 -20.59 -12.15 -26.09
CA ARG A 154 -21.28 -13.42 -26.32
C ARG A 154 -20.83 -14.15 -27.58
N ARG A 155 -20.90 -15.46 -27.54
CA ARG A 155 -20.62 -16.37 -28.68
C ARG A 155 -21.53 -17.60 -28.56
N PRO A 156 -22.23 -18.03 -29.64
CA PRO A 156 -23.03 -19.26 -29.62
C PRO A 156 -22.10 -20.49 -29.54
N LEU A 157 -22.47 -21.48 -28.73
CA LEU A 157 -21.81 -22.75 -28.60
C LEU A 157 -22.60 -23.86 -29.28
N SER A 158 -23.87 -23.98 -28.90
CA SER A 158 -24.79 -25.03 -29.44
C SER A 158 -26.26 -24.69 -29.18
N GLY A 159 -27.19 -25.45 -29.78
CA GLY A 159 -28.62 -25.30 -29.57
C GLY A 159 -29.32 -24.56 -30.69
N SER A 160 -30.49 -24.00 -30.40
CA SER A 160 -31.35 -23.35 -31.38
C SER A 160 -30.75 -22.09 -32.01
N SER A 161 -30.37 -22.14 -33.28
CA SER A 161 -29.92 -20.98 -34.02
C SER A 161 -31.02 -19.92 -34.23
N GLU A 162 -32.30 -20.33 -34.25
CA GLU A 162 -33.42 -19.40 -34.36
C GLU A 162 -33.55 -18.58 -33.09
N LEU A 163 -33.45 -19.22 -31.89
CA LEU A 163 -33.54 -18.56 -30.61
C LEU A 163 -32.37 -17.58 -30.42
N TYR A 164 -31.14 -17.98 -30.82
CA TYR A 164 -30.00 -17.11 -30.82
C TYR A 164 -30.20 -15.92 -31.78
N GLY A 165 -30.71 -16.14 -32.99
CA GLY A 165 -31.01 -15.09 -33.95
C GLY A 165 -32.02 -14.04 -33.41
N LYS A 166 -33.08 -14.51 -32.71
CA LYS A 166 -34.02 -13.63 -32.01
C LYS A 166 -33.36 -12.78 -30.94
N LEU A 167 -32.42 -13.38 -30.16
CA LEU A 167 -31.63 -12.65 -29.15
C LEU A 167 -30.79 -11.57 -29.81
N GLU A 168 -30.07 -11.88 -30.89
CA GLU A 168 -29.20 -10.93 -31.60
C GLU A 168 -29.96 -9.68 -32.05
N VAL A 169 -31.13 -9.85 -32.66
CA VAL A 169 -32.00 -8.74 -33.11
C VAL A 169 -32.45 -7.89 -31.92
N LYS A 170 -32.87 -8.51 -30.81
CA LYS A 170 -33.31 -7.81 -29.61
C LYS A 170 -32.17 -7.10 -28.90
N LEU A 171 -30.99 -7.73 -28.80
CA LEU A 171 -29.80 -7.13 -28.18
C LEU A 171 -29.25 -5.96 -28.99
N ALA A 172 -29.28 -6.02 -30.33
CA ALA A 172 -28.89 -4.89 -31.17
C ALA A 172 -29.72 -3.65 -30.86
N ALA A 173 -31.06 -3.81 -30.82
CA ALA A 173 -31.99 -2.72 -30.48
C ALA A 173 -31.82 -2.27 -29.00
N PHE A 174 -31.59 -3.20 -28.08
CA PHE A 174 -31.35 -2.91 -26.70
C PHE A 174 -30.07 -2.09 -26.46
N PHE A 175 -28.96 -2.51 -27.04
CA PHE A 175 -27.69 -1.77 -26.92
C PHE A 175 -27.77 -0.39 -27.58
N GLU A 176 -28.45 -0.28 -28.72
CA GLU A 176 -28.66 1.02 -29.35
C GLU A 176 -29.44 2.00 -28.45
N ARG A 177 -30.49 1.50 -27.79
CA ARG A 177 -31.35 2.31 -26.91
C ARG A 177 -30.66 2.64 -25.57
N HIS A 178 -29.85 1.71 -25.01
CA HIS A 178 -29.31 1.79 -23.66
C HIS A 178 -27.80 2.00 -23.59
N SER A 179 -27.12 2.17 -24.74
CA SER A 179 -25.64 2.32 -24.82
C SER A 179 -25.10 3.38 -23.86
N ARG A 180 -25.79 4.53 -23.77
CA ARG A 180 -25.40 5.63 -22.90
C ARG A 180 -25.47 5.25 -21.42
N ASN A 181 -26.57 4.67 -20.96
CA ASN A 181 -26.74 4.27 -19.56
C ASN A 181 -25.76 3.17 -19.15
N LEU A 182 -25.52 2.20 -20.05
CA LEU A 182 -24.54 1.12 -19.82
C LEU A 182 -23.10 1.67 -19.74
N ALA A 183 -22.76 2.61 -20.64
CA ALA A 183 -21.45 3.26 -20.63
C ALA A 183 -21.20 4.06 -19.34
N GLN A 184 -22.21 4.80 -18.88
CA GLN A 184 -22.17 5.54 -17.61
C GLN A 184 -22.00 4.61 -16.41
N HIS A 185 -22.70 3.49 -16.40
CA HIS A 185 -22.59 2.51 -15.33
C HIS A 185 -21.20 1.87 -15.30
N LEU A 186 -20.66 1.47 -16.46
CA LEU A 186 -19.29 0.99 -16.60
C LEU A 186 -18.26 2.01 -16.09
N ALA A 187 -18.45 3.29 -16.42
CA ALA A 187 -17.59 4.37 -15.96
C ALA A 187 -17.63 4.49 -14.42
N ARG A 188 -18.83 4.47 -13.81
CA ARG A 188 -18.95 4.51 -12.34
C ARG A 188 -18.29 3.33 -11.65
N LEU A 189 -18.48 2.12 -12.14
CA LEU A 189 -17.85 0.90 -11.59
C LEU A 189 -16.30 0.98 -11.71
N SER A 190 -15.80 1.43 -12.85
CA SER A 190 -14.35 1.56 -13.07
C SER A 190 -13.73 2.63 -12.19
N ARG A 191 -14.38 3.80 -12.03
CA ARG A 191 -13.92 4.82 -11.08
C ARG A 191 -13.95 4.32 -9.63
N ALA A 192 -14.97 3.56 -9.23
CA ALA A 192 -15.02 2.97 -7.89
C ALA A 192 -13.90 1.94 -7.67
N ARG A 193 -13.58 1.13 -8.70
CA ARG A 193 -12.46 0.19 -8.68
C ARG A 193 -11.13 0.94 -8.59
N HIS A 194 -10.88 1.96 -9.42
CA HIS A 194 -9.64 2.75 -9.39
C HIS A 194 -9.40 3.38 -8.01
N ARG A 195 -10.43 3.98 -7.39
CA ARG A 195 -10.32 4.54 -6.02
C ARG A 195 -9.91 3.50 -4.98
N LYS A 196 -10.32 2.23 -5.12
CA LYS A 196 -9.88 1.15 -4.23
C LYS A 196 -8.35 0.94 -4.29
N TYR A 197 -7.74 1.28 -5.41
CA TYR A 197 -6.30 1.23 -5.65
C TYR A 197 -5.64 2.63 -5.65
N GLN A 198 -6.23 3.61 -4.93
CA GLN A 198 -5.75 4.99 -4.81
C GLN A 198 -5.52 5.71 -6.16
N ASP A 199 -6.30 5.34 -7.17
CA ASP A 199 -6.25 5.90 -8.53
C ASP A 199 -4.84 5.84 -9.19
N THR A 200 -3.98 4.90 -8.74
CA THR A 200 -2.64 4.69 -9.28
C THR A 200 -2.40 3.23 -9.66
N PHE A 201 -1.56 3.01 -10.67
CA PHE A 201 -1.09 1.69 -11.07
C PHE A 201 0.30 1.35 -10.51
N TYR A 202 0.97 2.28 -9.84
CA TYR A 202 2.34 2.13 -9.33
C TYR A 202 2.43 1.35 -8.02
N HIS A 203 1.66 0.25 -7.89
CA HIS A 203 1.77 -0.65 -6.74
C HIS A 203 2.95 -1.60 -6.90
N LEU A 204 3.74 -1.81 -5.85
CA LEU A 204 4.86 -2.75 -5.88
C LEU A 204 4.41 -4.20 -6.10
N GLU A 205 3.25 -4.58 -5.56
CA GLU A 205 2.62 -5.88 -5.76
C GLU A 205 1.21 -5.68 -6.39
N PRO A 206 1.13 -5.40 -7.70
CA PRO A 206 -0.14 -5.09 -8.34
C PRO A 206 -0.99 -6.34 -8.58
N ASP A 207 -2.31 -6.21 -8.45
CA ASP A 207 -3.27 -7.14 -9.06
C ASP A 207 -3.38 -6.80 -10.55
N ILE A 208 -2.77 -7.60 -11.42
CA ILE A 208 -2.67 -7.33 -12.86
C ILE A 208 -4.02 -7.32 -13.59
N LYS A 209 -5.09 -7.78 -12.94
CA LYS A 209 -6.45 -7.77 -13.47
C LYS A 209 -7.22 -6.53 -13.02
N GLU A 210 -7.17 -6.19 -11.72
CA GLU A 210 -8.06 -5.21 -11.12
C GLU A 210 -7.41 -3.83 -10.88
N THR A 211 -6.07 -3.74 -10.73
CA THR A 211 -5.35 -2.46 -10.56
C THR A 211 -5.55 -1.58 -11.81
N PRO A 212 -5.60 -0.23 -11.69
CA PRO A 212 -5.56 0.66 -12.85
C PRO A 212 -4.45 0.27 -13.83
N GLY A 213 -4.73 0.35 -15.13
CA GLY A 213 -3.80 -0.12 -16.16
C GLY A 213 -3.75 -1.66 -16.35
N GLY A 214 -4.56 -2.43 -15.61
CA GLY A 214 -4.65 -3.88 -15.73
C GLY A 214 -5.65 -4.37 -16.79
N LEU A 215 -5.85 -5.70 -16.83
CA LEU A 215 -6.70 -6.36 -17.82
C LEU A 215 -8.16 -5.87 -17.81
N ARG A 216 -8.69 -5.48 -16.66
CA ARG A 216 -10.05 -4.97 -16.56
C ARG A 216 -10.24 -3.63 -17.28
N ASP A 217 -9.17 -2.82 -17.38
CA ASP A 217 -9.18 -1.57 -18.15
C ASP A 217 -9.10 -1.81 -19.65
N LEU A 218 -8.35 -2.82 -20.10
CA LEU A 218 -8.41 -3.26 -21.51
C LEU A 218 -9.83 -3.68 -21.91
N HIS A 219 -10.50 -4.47 -21.05
CA HIS A 219 -11.90 -4.86 -21.28
C HIS A 219 -12.84 -3.66 -21.28
N LEU A 220 -12.65 -2.71 -20.35
CA LEU A 220 -13.42 -1.48 -20.28
C LEU A 220 -13.36 -0.70 -21.59
N VAL A 221 -12.15 -0.47 -22.11
CA VAL A 221 -11.95 0.25 -23.39
C VAL A 221 -12.67 -0.49 -24.52
N ALA A 222 -12.54 -1.82 -24.59
CA ALA A 222 -13.19 -2.64 -25.61
C ALA A 222 -14.73 -2.59 -25.50
N TRP A 223 -15.30 -2.68 -24.30
CA TRP A 223 -16.76 -2.61 -24.10
C TRP A 223 -17.31 -1.24 -24.44
N LEU A 224 -16.65 -0.15 -24.00
CA LEU A 224 -17.05 1.21 -24.33
C LEU A 224 -16.95 1.50 -25.83
N ALA A 225 -15.93 0.94 -26.52
CA ALA A 225 -15.81 1.02 -27.97
C ALA A 225 -16.96 0.30 -28.68
N LYS A 226 -17.32 -0.93 -28.25
CA LYS A 226 -18.49 -1.67 -28.78
C LYS A 226 -19.80 -0.90 -28.59
N LEU A 227 -20.04 -0.36 -27.38
CA LEU A 227 -21.26 0.41 -27.09
C LEU A 227 -21.38 1.70 -27.92
N ARG A 228 -20.24 2.30 -28.32
CA ARG A 228 -20.18 3.53 -29.12
C ARG A 228 -20.05 3.28 -30.61
N LYS A 229 -19.93 2.03 -31.03
CA LYS A 229 -19.65 1.66 -32.41
C LYS A 229 -18.38 2.36 -32.94
N ALA A 230 -17.34 2.48 -32.06
CA ALA A 230 -16.08 3.12 -32.39
C ALA A 230 -15.23 2.21 -33.31
N ASP A 231 -14.34 2.82 -34.09
CA ASP A 231 -13.42 2.08 -34.95
C ASP A 231 -12.45 1.25 -34.09
N PRO A 232 -12.38 -0.09 -34.26
CA PRO A 232 -11.41 -0.94 -33.55
C PRO A 232 -9.95 -0.55 -33.79
N ALA A 233 -9.62 0.05 -34.93
CA ALA A 233 -8.28 0.50 -35.25
C ALA A 233 -7.77 1.59 -34.29
N ALA A 234 -8.66 2.37 -33.68
CA ALA A 234 -8.29 3.40 -32.70
C ALA A 234 -7.56 2.83 -31.45
N ALA A 235 -7.82 1.57 -31.09
CA ALA A 235 -7.20 0.89 -29.95
C ALA A 235 -6.01 -0.02 -30.33
N ALA A 236 -5.50 0.03 -31.55
CA ALA A 236 -4.44 -0.87 -32.03
C ALA A 236 -3.14 -0.79 -31.21
N HIS A 237 -2.85 0.38 -30.62
CA HIS A 237 -1.69 0.59 -29.74
C HIS A 237 -1.77 -0.21 -28.42
N LEU A 238 -2.95 -0.71 -28.03
CA LEU A 238 -3.13 -1.57 -26.86
C LEU A 238 -2.78 -3.04 -27.12
N ALA A 239 -2.53 -3.45 -28.36
CA ALA A 239 -2.26 -4.85 -28.69
C ALA A 239 -0.97 -5.41 -28.04
N ALA A 240 0.09 -4.59 -27.92
CA ALA A 240 1.32 -5.01 -27.26
C ALA A 240 1.15 -5.10 -25.74
N PRO A 241 0.59 -4.08 -25.03
CA PRO A 241 0.25 -4.19 -23.61
C PRO A 241 -0.68 -5.38 -23.30
N ALA A 242 -1.70 -5.62 -24.13
CA ALA A 242 -2.60 -6.74 -23.92
C ALA A 242 -1.88 -8.09 -24.01
N ARG A 243 -0.99 -8.29 -24.97
CA ARG A 243 -0.16 -9.51 -25.06
C ARG A 243 0.70 -9.68 -23.82
N PHE A 244 1.38 -8.61 -23.39
CA PHE A 244 2.24 -8.64 -22.20
C PHE A 244 1.45 -9.04 -20.94
N LEU A 245 0.32 -8.39 -20.68
CA LEU A 245 -0.51 -8.67 -19.49
C LEU A 245 -1.16 -10.07 -19.55
N ASN A 246 -1.55 -10.54 -20.74
CA ASN A 246 -2.07 -11.89 -20.92
C ASN A 246 -1.00 -12.95 -20.65
N SER A 247 0.22 -12.77 -21.15
CA SER A 247 1.34 -13.69 -20.88
C SER A 247 1.70 -13.71 -19.39
N LEU A 248 1.73 -12.55 -18.77
CA LEU A 248 1.95 -12.44 -17.34
C LEU A 248 0.86 -13.18 -16.53
N ARG A 249 -0.40 -13.05 -16.90
CA ARG A 249 -1.49 -13.76 -16.21
C ARG A 249 -1.42 -15.28 -16.40
N CYS A 250 -1.09 -15.75 -17.59
CA CYS A 250 -0.85 -17.18 -17.82
C CYS A 250 0.27 -17.71 -16.93
N PHE A 251 1.38 -16.99 -16.83
CA PHE A 251 2.49 -17.34 -15.93
C PHE A 251 2.04 -17.43 -14.47
N LEU A 252 1.34 -16.41 -13.96
CA LEU A 252 0.87 -16.39 -12.58
C LEU A 252 -0.09 -17.57 -12.28
N HIS A 253 -0.99 -17.89 -13.20
CA HIS A 253 -1.90 -19.02 -13.06
C HIS A 253 -1.17 -20.36 -13.04
N TYR A 254 -0.23 -20.59 -13.97
CA TYR A 254 0.57 -21.83 -14.00
C TYR A 254 1.47 -21.95 -12.76
N ARG A 255 2.10 -20.85 -12.35
CA ARG A 255 2.94 -20.83 -11.14
C ARG A 255 2.15 -21.19 -9.88
N ALA A 256 0.94 -20.63 -9.73
CA ALA A 256 0.12 -20.82 -8.53
C ALA A 256 -0.74 -22.08 -8.57
N GLY A 257 -0.96 -22.70 -9.73
CA GLY A 257 -1.90 -23.81 -9.91
C GLY A 257 -3.37 -23.42 -9.67
N ARG A 258 -3.68 -22.12 -9.75
CA ARG A 258 -5.02 -21.55 -9.51
C ARG A 258 -5.19 -20.17 -10.16
N ASP A 259 -6.41 -19.61 -10.12
CA ASP A 259 -6.66 -18.21 -10.48
C ASP A 259 -5.92 -17.28 -9.49
N GLN A 260 -4.79 -16.75 -9.92
CA GLN A 260 -3.93 -15.84 -9.17
C GLN A 260 -3.57 -14.64 -10.04
N ASN A 261 -3.90 -13.44 -9.58
CA ASN A 261 -3.70 -12.21 -10.34
C ASN A 261 -2.74 -11.24 -9.62
N LEU A 262 -2.32 -11.54 -8.38
CA LEU A 262 -1.37 -10.73 -7.64
C LEU A 262 0.06 -11.05 -8.07
N LEU A 263 0.75 -10.05 -8.60
CA LEU A 263 2.17 -10.09 -8.96
C LEU A 263 3.00 -9.70 -7.73
N ASN A 264 3.11 -10.63 -6.77
CA ASN A 264 3.90 -10.43 -5.55
C ASN A 264 5.40 -10.51 -5.84
N PHE A 265 6.24 -10.07 -4.89
CA PHE A 265 7.71 -10.05 -5.06
C PHE A 265 8.29 -11.40 -5.46
N GLU A 266 7.81 -12.51 -4.89
CA GLU A 266 8.25 -13.85 -5.28
C GLU A 266 7.96 -14.14 -6.76
N ALA A 267 6.77 -13.75 -7.25
CA ALA A 267 6.42 -13.95 -8.65
C ALA A 267 7.25 -13.06 -9.59
N GLN A 268 7.62 -11.85 -9.14
CA GLN A 268 8.51 -10.94 -9.88
C GLN A 268 9.92 -11.53 -9.99
N GLU A 269 10.44 -12.12 -8.91
CA GLU A 269 11.74 -12.78 -8.91
C GLU A 269 11.74 -14.06 -9.76
N ASP A 270 10.65 -14.83 -9.74
CA ASP A 270 10.52 -16.07 -10.51
C ASP A 270 10.36 -15.82 -12.01
N ILE A 271 9.66 -14.76 -12.43
CA ILE A 271 9.41 -14.48 -13.85
C ILE A 271 10.61 -13.85 -14.56
N ALA A 272 11.39 -13.01 -13.88
CA ALA A 272 12.46 -12.23 -14.50
C ALA A 272 13.54 -13.12 -15.16
N PRO A 273 14.11 -14.15 -14.52
CA PRO A 273 15.08 -15.04 -15.14
C PRO A 273 14.44 -16.10 -16.05
N HIS A 274 13.11 -16.13 -16.15
CA HIS A 274 12.42 -17.17 -16.93
C HIS A 274 12.60 -16.95 -18.42
N SER A 275 12.80 -18.03 -19.18
CA SER A 275 13.02 -17.99 -20.63
C SER A 275 11.89 -17.33 -21.45
N ILE A 276 10.73 -17.13 -20.84
CA ILE A 276 9.59 -16.45 -21.47
C ILE A 276 9.70 -14.92 -21.49
N THR A 277 10.69 -14.34 -20.83
CA THR A 277 10.93 -12.89 -20.80
C THR A 277 12.35 -12.57 -21.26
N PRO A 278 12.58 -11.37 -21.87
CA PRO A 278 13.93 -10.93 -22.22
C PRO A 278 14.67 -10.25 -21.05
N PHE A 279 14.09 -10.21 -19.84
CA PHE A 279 14.60 -9.47 -18.70
C PHE A 279 15.46 -10.35 -17.79
N HIS A 280 16.47 -9.74 -17.14
CA HIS A 280 17.42 -10.45 -16.28
C HIS A 280 17.18 -10.18 -14.80
N SER A 281 16.38 -9.18 -14.46
CA SER A 281 16.08 -8.81 -13.08
C SER A 281 14.60 -8.45 -12.88
N ALA A 282 14.10 -8.64 -11.67
CA ALA A 282 12.75 -8.24 -11.29
C ALA A 282 12.52 -6.72 -11.51
N ALA A 283 13.53 -5.90 -11.28
CA ALA A 283 13.46 -4.45 -11.48
C ALA A 283 13.26 -4.08 -12.95
N GLU A 284 13.99 -4.72 -13.88
CA GLU A 284 13.81 -4.52 -15.33
C GLU A 284 12.42 -4.98 -15.79
N PHE A 285 11.98 -6.15 -15.32
CA PHE A 285 10.65 -6.68 -15.60
C PHE A 285 9.55 -5.74 -15.11
N MET A 286 9.64 -5.25 -13.88
CA MET A 286 8.65 -4.35 -13.31
C MET A 286 8.61 -2.98 -14.00
N ARG A 287 9.75 -2.45 -14.43
CA ARG A 287 9.76 -1.25 -15.29
C ARG A 287 8.95 -1.45 -16.58
N GLU A 288 9.08 -2.60 -17.21
CA GLU A 288 8.29 -2.91 -18.42
C GLU A 288 6.82 -3.14 -18.08
N TYR A 289 6.50 -3.77 -16.95
CA TYR A 289 5.13 -3.88 -16.46
C TYR A 289 4.49 -2.49 -16.32
N PHE A 290 5.16 -1.55 -15.64
CA PHE A 290 4.62 -0.20 -15.43
C PHE A 290 4.48 0.60 -16.73
N ARG A 291 5.39 0.41 -17.70
CA ARG A 291 5.24 1.02 -19.03
C ARG A 291 3.97 0.55 -19.74
N ASN A 292 3.71 -0.76 -19.71
CA ASN A 292 2.50 -1.33 -20.31
C ASN A 292 1.24 -0.91 -19.55
N ALA A 293 1.26 -0.95 -18.23
CA ALA A 293 0.15 -0.50 -17.39
C ALA A 293 -0.19 0.98 -17.61
N ARG A 294 0.82 1.84 -17.76
CA ARG A 294 0.63 3.28 -18.08
C ARG A 294 -0.09 3.50 -19.39
N ILE A 295 0.27 2.75 -20.46
CA ILE A 295 -0.40 2.86 -21.76
C ILE A 295 -1.88 2.50 -21.62
N VAL A 296 -2.18 1.41 -20.90
CA VAL A 296 -3.55 0.94 -20.70
C VAL A 296 -4.34 1.94 -19.83
N ASP A 297 -3.77 2.42 -18.73
CA ASP A 297 -4.39 3.38 -17.82
C ASP A 297 -4.70 4.72 -18.53
N SER A 298 -3.74 5.22 -19.31
CA SER A 298 -3.91 6.44 -20.09
C SER A 298 -5.09 6.33 -21.05
N GLU A 299 -5.23 5.21 -21.78
CA GLU A 299 -6.33 5.01 -22.70
C GLU A 299 -7.66 4.77 -21.98
N ALA A 300 -7.65 4.03 -20.84
CA ALA A 300 -8.84 3.85 -20.02
C ALA A 300 -9.36 5.19 -19.47
N ARG A 301 -8.49 6.06 -18.98
CA ARG A 301 -8.86 7.42 -18.53
C ARG A 301 -9.43 8.27 -19.66
N ARG A 302 -8.80 8.25 -20.85
CA ARG A 302 -9.31 8.94 -22.06
C ARG A 302 -10.72 8.49 -22.40
N THR A 303 -10.94 7.19 -22.36
CA THR A 303 -12.23 6.58 -22.70
C THR A 303 -13.29 6.92 -21.64
N LEU A 304 -12.93 6.91 -20.35
CA LEU A 304 -13.80 7.33 -19.24
C LEU A 304 -14.19 8.82 -19.36
N ASP A 305 -13.20 9.70 -19.54
CA ASP A 305 -13.43 11.14 -19.67
C ASP A 305 -14.35 11.48 -20.87
N SER A 306 -14.17 10.76 -21.98
CA SER A 306 -15.04 10.95 -23.15
C SER A 306 -16.46 10.43 -22.92
N THR A 307 -16.64 9.46 -22.03
CA THR A 307 -17.96 8.95 -21.65
C THR A 307 -18.73 9.96 -20.80
N GLU A 308 -18.07 10.57 -19.85
CA GLU A 308 -18.63 11.57 -18.95
C GLU A 308 -18.99 12.88 -19.68
N LYS A 309 -18.20 13.30 -20.68
CA LYS A 309 -18.47 14.49 -21.52
C LYS A 309 -19.83 14.44 -22.23
N SER A 310 -20.34 13.27 -22.55
CA SER A 310 -21.63 13.13 -23.23
C SER A 310 -22.83 13.47 -22.34
N GLU A 311 -22.61 13.73 -21.05
CA GLU A 311 -23.68 14.03 -20.07
C GLU A 311 -24.01 15.52 -19.91
N SER A 312 -23.18 16.42 -20.48
CA SER A 312 -23.36 17.84 -20.19
C SER A 312 -24.73 18.35 -20.69
N SER A 313 -25.60 18.68 -19.74
CA SER A 313 -26.81 19.41 -20.02
C SER A 313 -26.47 20.80 -20.60
N LEU A 314 -27.38 21.41 -21.37
CA LEU A 314 -27.21 22.78 -21.87
C LEU A 314 -26.84 23.77 -20.77
N LEU A 315 -27.26 23.52 -19.52
CA LEU A 315 -26.92 24.34 -18.33
C LEU A 315 -25.44 24.24 -17.97
N HIS A 316 -24.78 23.03 -18.12
CA HIS A 316 -23.36 22.86 -17.93
C HIS A 316 -22.54 23.54 -19.03
N GLN A 317 -22.99 23.46 -20.29
CA GLN A 317 -22.36 24.17 -21.41
C GLN A 317 -22.43 25.70 -21.23
N PHE A 318 -23.52 26.23 -20.68
CA PHE A 318 -23.65 27.65 -20.33
C PHE A 318 -22.75 28.06 -19.17
N ARG A 319 -22.54 27.19 -18.18
CA ARG A 319 -21.67 27.42 -17.04
C ARG A 319 -20.20 27.41 -17.46
N ASP A 320 -19.80 26.48 -18.32
CA ASP A 320 -18.47 26.39 -18.90
C ASP A 320 -18.13 27.57 -19.81
N TRP A 321 -19.09 28.05 -20.62
CA TRP A 321 -18.88 29.22 -21.47
C TRP A 321 -18.68 30.51 -20.66
N ARG A 322 -19.25 30.58 -19.46
CA ARG A 322 -19.01 31.67 -18.48
C ARG A 322 -17.83 31.38 -17.55
N SER A 323 -17.06 30.32 -17.74
CA SER A 323 -15.91 30.01 -16.90
C SER A 323 -14.88 31.15 -17.01
N ARG A 324 -14.78 31.95 -15.92
CA ARG A 324 -13.81 33.07 -15.79
C ARG A 324 -12.35 32.58 -15.78
N LEU A 325 -12.13 31.29 -15.85
CA LEU A 325 -10.79 30.66 -15.78
C LEU A 325 -10.11 30.60 -17.15
N SER A 326 -10.83 30.65 -18.28
CA SER A 326 -10.21 30.64 -19.61
C SER A 326 -9.42 31.94 -19.87
N ASN A 327 -8.25 31.83 -20.48
CA ASN A 327 -7.36 32.93 -20.82
C ASN A 327 -6.94 32.90 -22.30
N SER A 328 -5.90 33.64 -22.69
CA SER A 328 -5.38 33.66 -24.08
C SER A 328 -4.86 32.31 -24.55
N ASP A 329 -4.26 31.52 -23.66
CA ASP A 329 -3.54 30.29 -23.96
C ASP A 329 -4.39 29.03 -23.69
N PHE A 330 -5.28 29.07 -22.68
CA PHE A 330 -6.00 27.93 -22.17
C PHE A 330 -7.51 28.13 -22.15
N THR A 331 -8.24 27.05 -22.42
CA THR A 331 -9.69 27.00 -22.27
C THR A 331 -10.07 25.92 -21.26
N VAL A 332 -10.91 26.27 -20.28
CA VAL A 332 -11.50 25.32 -19.35
C VAL A 332 -12.87 24.91 -19.85
N SER A 333 -13.03 23.63 -20.11
CA SER A 333 -14.30 23.02 -20.52
C SER A 333 -14.47 21.68 -19.82
N HIS A 334 -15.67 21.36 -19.32
CA HIS A 334 -15.96 20.13 -18.60
C HIS A 334 -14.98 19.82 -17.46
N GLU A 335 -14.61 20.85 -16.72
CA GLU A 335 -13.64 20.75 -15.61
C GLU A 335 -12.26 20.22 -16.04
N ARG A 336 -11.88 20.44 -17.30
CA ARG A 336 -10.58 20.07 -17.87
C ARG A 336 -9.94 21.25 -18.60
N VAL A 337 -8.62 21.31 -18.60
CA VAL A 337 -7.85 22.35 -19.30
C VAL A 337 -7.45 21.88 -20.69
N PHE A 338 -7.75 22.69 -21.70
CA PHE A 338 -7.37 22.48 -23.09
C PHE A 338 -6.42 23.60 -23.55
N LEU A 339 -5.48 23.26 -24.42
CA LEU A 339 -4.72 24.25 -25.19
C LEU A 339 -5.66 24.93 -26.20
N ARG A 340 -5.72 26.25 -26.19
CA ARG A 340 -6.55 27.00 -27.15
C ARG A 340 -6.01 26.85 -28.58
N THR A 341 -4.71 26.88 -28.72
CA THR A 341 -4.01 26.69 -30.00
C THR A 341 -2.92 25.60 -29.81
N PRO A 342 -3.24 24.31 -30.02
CA PRO A 342 -2.29 23.22 -29.78
C PRO A 342 -0.94 23.34 -30.52
N ALA A 343 -0.93 23.88 -31.76
CA ALA A 343 0.30 24.12 -32.52
C ALA A 343 1.24 25.17 -31.92
N GLN A 344 0.77 25.95 -30.94
CA GLN A 344 1.62 26.93 -30.25
C GLN A 344 2.67 26.25 -29.39
N LEU A 345 2.41 25.05 -28.86
CA LEU A 345 3.34 24.29 -28.02
C LEU A 345 4.67 23.94 -28.77
N GLU A 346 4.60 23.74 -30.09
CA GLU A 346 5.78 23.50 -30.92
C GLU A 346 6.65 24.74 -31.08
N LYS A 347 6.02 25.92 -31.13
CA LYS A 347 6.71 27.22 -31.32
C LYS A 347 7.19 27.81 -30.00
N ASP A 348 6.46 27.56 -28.91
CA ASP A 348 6.74 28.05 -27.57
C ASP A 348 6.63 26.91 -26.57
N PRO A 349 7.66 26.07 -26.39
CA PRO A 349 7.63 24.96 -25.42
C PRO A 349 7.48 25.44 -23.97
N GLY A 350 7.84 26.72 -23.65
CA GLY A 350 7.62 27.32 -22.33
C GLY A 350 6.15 27.46 -21.94
N LEU A 351 5.23 27.38 -22.94
CA LEU A 351 3.80 27.28 -22.69
C LEU A 351 3.43 26.12 -21.77
N ALA A 352 4.21 25.03 -21.77
CA ALA A 352 4.00 23.90 -20.88
C ALA A 352 4.13 24.32 -19.39
N LEU A 353 5.14 25.10 -19.01
CA LEU A 353 5.29 25.59 -17.62
C LEU A 353 4.12 26.49 -17.21
N ARG A 354 3.67 27.38 -18.10
CA ARG A 354 2.49 28.23 -17.84
C ARG A 354 1.21 27.41 -17.70
N LEU A 355 1.10 26.32 -18.44
CA LEU A 355 -0.03 25.39 -18.32
C LEU A 355 -0.02 24.69 -16.94
N PHE A 356 1.13 24.22 -16.46
CA PHE A 356 1.23 23.59 -15.16
C PHE A 356 1.06 24.61 -14.01
N GLU A 357 1.51 25.85 -14.18
CA GLU A 357 1.19 26.94 -13.25
C GLU A 357 -0.33 27.16 -13.20
N PHE A 358 -1.01 27.14 -14.34
CA PHE A 358 -2.46 27.25 -14.40
C PHE A 358 -3.16 26.08 -13.66
N VAL A 359 -2.70 24.85 -13.87
CA VAL A 359 -3.21 23.67 -13.14
C VAL A 359 -2.96 23.82 -11.63
N ALA A 360 -1.77 24.21 -11.23
CA ALA A 360 -1.40 24.40 -9.84
C ALA A 360 -2.21 25.49 -9.13
N ARG A 361 -2.59 26.53 -9.86
CA ARG A 361 -3.39 27.67 -9.37
C ARG A 361 -4.87 27.33 -9.20
N HIS A 362 -5.44 26.60 -10.17
CA HIS A 362 -6.89 26.45 -10.27
C HIS A 362 -7.39 25.07 -9.88
N GLY A 363 -6.52 24.08 -9.71
CA GLY A 363 -6.88 22.70 -9.37
C GLY A 363 -7.71 22.02 -10.45
N VAL A 364 -7.55 22.43 -11.72
CA VAL A 364 -8.27 21.84 -12.86
C VAL A 364 -7.33 20.89 -13.61
N PRO A 365 -7.65 19.60 -13.71
CA PRO A 365 -6.80 18.64 -14.39
C PRO A 365 -6.77 18.83 -15.91
N LEU A 366 -5.74 18.32 -16.56
CA LEU A 366 -5.58 18.38 -18.01
C LEU A 366 -6.65 17.53 -18.72
N ALA A 367 -7.03 17.96 -19.92
CA ALA A 367 -7.75 17.12 -20.85
C ALA A 367 -6.79 16.10 -21.50
N ALA A 368 -7.27 14.90 -21.78
CA ALA A 368 -6.47 13.83 -22.40
C ALA A 368 -5.80 14.23 -23.72
N GLU A 369 -6.43 15.07 -24.52
CA GLU A 369 -5.82 15.64 -25.74
C GLU A 369 -4.66 16.59 -25.41
N THR A 370 -4.77 17.35 -24.32
CA THR A 370 -3.67 18.22 -23.87
C THR A 370 -2.49 17.38 -23.35
N GLU A 371 -2.75 16.32 -22.59
CA GLU A 371 -1.71 15.39 -22.14
C GLU A 371 -0.97 14.77 -23.33
N ARG A 372 -1.70 14.27 -24.34
CA ARG A 372 -1.11 13.72 -25.57
C ARG A 372 -0.22 14.73 -26.28
N ARG A 373 -0.65 15.98 -26.41
CA ARG A 373 0.13 17.04 -27.05
C ARG A 373 1.41 17.36 -26.31
N LEU A 374 1.36 17.32 -24.98
CA LEU A 374 2.56 17.50 -24.13
C LEU A 374 3.55 16.35 -24.34
N GLU A 375 3.07 15.11 -24.33
CA GLU A 375 3.90 13.92 -24.59
C GLU A 375 4.58 13.97 -25.97
N GLU A 376 3.84 14.33 -27.04
CA GLU A 376 4.36 14.48 -28.39
C GLU A 376 5.45 15.56 -28.48
N ASN A 377 5.33 16.63 -27.70
CA ASN A 377 6.26 17.76 -27.69
C ASN A 377 7.35 17.67 -26.60
N ARG A 378 7.47 16.53 -25.90
CA ARG A 378 8.43 16.32 -24.80
C ARG A 378 9.87 16.66 -25.18
N LEU A 379 10.33 16.24 -26.37
CA LEU A 379 11.69 16.50 -26.83
C LEU A 379 11.95 18.00 -27.11
N SER A 380 10.96 18.71 -27.61
CA SER A 380 11.05 20.16 -27.81
C SER A 380 11.11 20.89 -26.48
N PHE A 381 10.33 20.44 -25.47
CA PHE A 381 10.38 20.95 -24.11
C PHE A 381 11.73 20.67 -23.43
N ALA A 382 12.31 19.46 -23.60
CA ALA A 382 13.63 19.14 -23.04
C ALA A 382 14.71 20.10 -23.58
N ARG A 383 14.76 20.33 -24.92
CA ARG A 383 15.69 21.29 -25.53
C ARG A 383 15.47 22.72 -25.04
N TYR A 384 14.24 23.13 -24.84
CA TYR A 384 13.91 24.44 -24.25
C TYR A 384 14.49 24.55 -22.83
N CYS A 385 14.37 23.54 -21.99
CA CYS A 385 14.90 23.53 -20.63
C CYS A 385 16.44 23.61 -20.56
N GLU A 386 17.18 23.19 -21.60
CA GLU A 386 18.63 23.30 -21.64
C GLU A 386 19.12 24.76 -21.75
N SER A 387 18.33 25.65 -22.33
CA SER A 387 18.74 27.03 -22.64
C SER A 387 17.82 28.10 -22.06
N ALA A 388 16.68 27.72 -21.48
CA ALA A 388 15.72 28.69 -20.98
C ALA A 388 16.25 29.45 -19.76
N PRO A 389 16.14 30.78 -19.73
CA PRO A 389 16.46 31.57 -18.56
C PRO A 389 15.33 31.44 -17.51
N HIS A 390 15.70 31.61 -16.24
CA HIS A 390 14.71 31.70 -15.14
C HIS A 390 13.82 30.49 -14.92
N LEU A 391 14.28 29.26 -15.21
CA LEU A 391 13.52 28.05 -14.99
C LEU A 391 13.08 27.90 -13.53
N TRP A 392 13.96 28.26 -12.58
CA TRP A 392 13.61 28.23 -11.16
C TRP A 392 12.40 29.09 -10.83
N SER A 393 12.34 30.35 -11.35
CA SER A 393 11.19 31.21 -11.05
C SER A 393 9.86 30.62 -11.55
N SER A 394 9.88 30.00 -12.73
CA SER A 394 8.69 29.33 -13.28
C SER A 394 8.31 28.08 -12.47
N LEU A 395 9.29 27.25 -12.08
CA LEU A 395 9.05 26.07 -11.27
C LEU A 395 8.61 26.46 -9.85
N ARG A 396 9.25 27.43 -9.23
CA ARG A 396 8.87 27.97 -7.92
C ARG A 396 7.42 28.46 -7.92
N ALA A 397 7.01 29.18 -8.96
CA ALA A 397 5.61 29.60 -9.11
C ALA A 397 4.64 28.41 -9.11
N ILE A 398 4.99 27.26 -9.71
CA ILE A 398 4.19 26.04 -9.67
C ILE A 398 4.20 25.44 -8.26
N LEU A 399 5.39 25.34 -7.64
CA LEU A 399 5.58 24.69 -6.34
C LEU A 399 4.91 25.46 -5.19
N ASP A 400 4.83 26.78 -5.23
CA ASP A 400 4.20 27.60 -4.19
C ASP A 400 2.66 27.56 -4.23
N LEU A 401 2.05 27.07 -5.31
CA LEU A 401 0.62 27.13 -5.50
C LEU A 401 -0.12 25.94 -4.81
N PRO A 402 -1.39 26.15 -4.42
CA PRO A 402 -2.15 25.17 -3.61
C PRO A 402 -2.29 23.78 -4.24
N HIS A 403 -2.39 23.70 -5.57
CA HIS A 403 -2.55 22.42 -6.29
C HIS A 403 -1.26 21.98 -7.00
N SER A 404 -0.10 22.34 -6.46
CA SER A 404 1.23 21.98 -7.00
C SER A 404 1.39 20.45 -7.16
N ALA A 405 0.88 19.66 -6.23
CA ALA A 405 0.90 18.18 -6.33
C ALA A 405 0.19 17.67 -7.58
N MET A 406 -0.99 18.25 -7.92
CA MET A 406 -1.72 17.91 -9.16
C MET A 406 -0.92 18.27 -10.40
N ALA A 407 -0.28 19.44 -10.41
CA ALA A 407 0.55 19.87 -11.53
C ALA A 407 1.77 18.97 -11.72
N LEU A 408 2.50 18.65 -10.64
CA LEU A 408 3.66 17.75 -10.67
C LEU A 408 3.27 16.33 -11.13
N ARG A 409 2.14 15.82 -10.67
CA ARG A 409 1.62 14.54 -11.14
C ARG A 409 1.31 14.58 -12.65
N ALA A 410 0.69 15.63 -13.14
CA ALA A 410 0.44 15.83 -14.57
C ALA A 410 1.75 15.94 -15.38
N MET A 411 2.77 16.65 -14.85
CA MET A 411 4.10 16.70 -15.45
C MET A 411 4.75 15.31 -15.52
N HIS A 412 4.62 14.50 -14.46
CA HIS A 412 5.15 13.16 -14.42
C HIS A 412 4.44 12.24 -15.44
N TYR A 413 3.10 12.25 -15.47
CA TYR A 413 2.33 11.46 -16.44
C TYR A 413 2.65 11.78 -17.90
N THR A 414 2.96 13.04 -18.21
CA THR A 414 3.35 13.50 -19.53
C THR A 414 4.86 13.38 -19.80
N SER A 415 5.64 12.80 -18.87
CA SER A 415 7.11 12.68 -18.90
C SER A 415 7.85 14.02 -18.99
N LEU A 416 7.23 15.11 -18.56
CA LEU A 416 7.86 16.43 -18.57
C LEU A 416 8.70 16.67 -17.31
N VAL A 417 8.49 15.93 -16.21
CA VAL A 417 9.42 15.92 -15.07
C VAL A 417 10.78 15.39 -15.52
N GLN A 418 10.81 14.28 -16.25
CA GLN A 418 12.03 13.66 -16.78
C GLN A 418 12.68 14.55 -17.86
N ALA A 419 11.88 15.25 -18.65
CA ALA A 419 12.38 16.21 -19.64
C ALA A 419 13.04 17.44 -18.97
N LEU A 420 12.53 17.89 -17.83
CA LEU A 420 13.12 18.96 -17.01
C LEU A 420 14.30 18.46 -16.18
N PHE A 421 14.18 17.27 -15.60
CA PHE A 421 15.15 16.63 -14.71
C PHE A 421 15.49 15.21 -15.19
N PRO A 422 16.49 15.04 -16.08
CA PRO A 422 16.95 13.72 -16.52
C PRO A 422 17.37 12.80 -15.37
N GLU A 423 17.74 13.35 -14.22
CA GLU A 423 18.06 12.63 -12.99
C GLU A 423 16.90 11.73 -12.52
N TRP A 424 15.66 12.12 -12.81
CA TRP A 424 14.45 11.37 -12.49
C TRP A 424 14.27 10.06 -13.27
N ASP A 425 14.95 9.89 -14.41
CA ASP A 425 14.88 8.65 -15.19
C ASP A 425 15.37 7.44 -14.38
N GLN A 426 16.29 7.65 -13.43
CA GLN A 426 16.84 6.60 -12.57
C GLN A 426 15.80 6.01 -11.61
N ILE A 427 14.87 6.85 -11.11
CA ILE A 427 13.83 6.44 -10.16
C ILE A 427 12.47 6.17 -10.83
N THR A 428 12.32 6.52 -12.12
CA THR A 428 11.07 6.31 -12.83
C THR A 428 10.73 4.82 -12.92
N CYS A 429 9.56 4.45 -12.36
CA CYS A 429 9.10 3.07 -12.23
C CYS A 429 10.10 2.17 -11.48
N LEU A 430 10.93 2.73 -10.60
CA LEU A 430 11.88 1.96 -9.81
C LEU A 430 11.18 1.23 -8.67
N VAL A 431 11.29 -0.09 -8.67
CA VAL A 431 10.90 -0.95 -7.55
C VAL A 431 12.13 -1.17 -6.68
N VAL A 432 12.06 -0.71 -5.45
CA VAL A 432 12.98 -1.14 -4.40
C VAL A 432 12.25 -2.23 -3.61
N PRO A 433 12.74 -3.48 -3.59
CA PRO A 433 12.11 -4.56 -2.84
C PRO A 433 12.16 -4.26 -1.34
N ASP A 434 11.08 -3.72 -0.84
CA ASP A 434 10.89 -3.36 0.56
C ASP A 434 9.43 -3.65 0.91
N TYR A 435 9.22 -4.49 1.92
CA TYR A 435 7.87 -4.89 2.36
C TYR A 435 7.06 -3.76 2.99
N TYR A 436 7.71 -2.62 3.24
CA TYR A 436 7.10 -1.47 3.90
C TYR A 436 6.52 -0.46 2.90
N HIS A 437 7.19 -0.24 1.76
CA HIS A 437 6.73 0.64 0.69
C HIS A 437 5.66 -0.05 -0.16
N ARG A 438 4.69 0.74 -0.60
CA ARG A 438 3.61 0.28 -1.47
C ARG A 438 3.77 0.73 -2.92
N TYR A 439 4.56 1.75 -3.16
CA TYR A 439 4.68 2.45 -4.43
C TYR A 439 6.11 2.42 -4.96
N THR A 440 6.27 2.61 -6.27
CA THR A 440 7.56 2.91 -6.88
C THR A 440 8.14 4.20 -6.32
N VAL A 441 9.47 4.41 -6.42
CA VAL A 441 10.14 5.56 -5.81
C VAL A 441 9.61 6.90 -6.34
N ASP A 442 9.36 6.99 -7.65
CA ASP A 442 8.76 8.17 -8.28
C ASP A 442 7.33 8.44 -7.80
N GLU A 443 6.49 7.41 -7.69
CA GLU A 443 5.12 7.55 -7.18
C GLU A 443 5.12 7.90 -5.69
N HIS A 444 5.97 7.26 -4.87
CA HIS A 444 6.15 7.60 -3.46
C HIS A 444 6.43 9.09 -3.28
N THR A 445 7.36 9.64 -4.06
CA THR A 445 7.71 11.06 -4.05
C THR A 445 6.49 11.96 -4.34
N LEU A 446 5.69 11.63 -5.35
CA LEU A 446 4.50 12.41 -5.69
C LEU A 446 3.43 12.30 -4.60
N VAL A 447 3.24 11.11 -4.03
CA VAL A 447 2.33 10.90 -2.90
C VAL A 447 2.79 11.68 -1.67
N ALA A 448 4.11 11.78 -1.39
CA ALA A 448 4.63 12.61 -0.29
C ALA A 448 4.24 14.08 -0.46
N ILE A 449 4.38 14.63 -1.66
CA ILE A 449 3.97 16.01 -1.95
C ILE A 449 2.44 16.17 -1.83
N GLU A 450 1.65 15.18 -2.21
CA GLU A 450 0.18 15.18 -2.00
C GLU A 450 -0.18 15.16 -0.52
N ARG A 451 0.50 14.34 0.29
CA ARG A 451 0.30 14.30 1.75
C ARG A 451 0.64 15.63 2.41
N LEU A 452 1.74 16.26 1.98
CA LEU A 452 2.11 17.61 2.44
C LEU A 452 1.02 18.65 2.08
N ALA A 453 0.52 18.63 0.86
CA ALA A 453 -0.57 19.53 0.43
C ALA A 453 -1.88 19.26 1.19
N GLY A 454 -2.14 18.00 1.52
CA GLY A 454 -3.30 17.56 2.31
C GLY A 454 -3.32 18.11 3.74
N LEU A 455 -2.16 18.39 4.33
CA LEU A 455 -2.07 18.98 5.67
C LEU A 455 -2.80 20.32 5.80
N ALA A 456 -2.80 21.14 4.76
CA ALA A 456 -3.53 22.41 4.75
C ALA A 456 -5.05 22.27 4.98
N HIS A 457 -5.59 21.07 4.82
CA HIS A 457 -7.01 20.74 4.98
C HIS A 457 -7.28 19.78 6.15
N ALA A 458 -6.28 19.54 7.01
CA ALA A 458 -6.39 18.67 8.16
C ALA A 458 -7.49 19.14 9.12
N LYS A 459 -8.25 18.20 9.69
CA LYS A 459 -9.31 18.46 10.67
C LYS A 459 -9.06 17.77 12.01
N ASP A 460 -8.28 16.72 12.00
CA ASP A 460 -7.92 15.97 13.18
C ASP A 460 -6.86 16.72 14.00
N PRO A 461 -7.02 16.86 15.35
CA PRO A 461 -6.10 17.60 16.20
C PRO A 461 -4.63 17.19 16.11
N ALA A 462 -4.37 15.90 15.90
CA ALA A 462 -3.00 15.40 15.79
C ALA A 462 -2.31 15.88 14.50
N HIS A 463 -3.04 15.97 13.39
CA HIS A 463 -2.53 16.49 12.11
C HIS A 463 -2.49 18.02 12.08
N LEU A 464 -3.39 18.71 12.80
CA LEU A 464 -3.41 20.18 12.90
C LEU A 464 -2.09 20.75 13.43
N ARG A 465 -1.42 20.06 14.36
CA ARG A 465 -0.10 20.48 14.87
C ARG A 465 0.94 20.62 13.75
N PHE A 466 0.96 19.68 12.79
CA PHE A 466 1.85 19.74 11.64
C PHE A 466 1.37 20.74 10.57
N ALA A 467 0.06 20.94 10.45
CA ALA A 467 -0.50 22.00 9.60
C ALA A 467 -0.12 23.38 10.09
N GLU A 468 -0.09 23.63 11.42
CA GLU A 468 0.40 24.85 12.04
C GLU A 468 1.87 25.07 11.70
N ILE A 469 2.74 24.06 11.90
CA ILE A 469 4.16 24.15 11.51
C ILE A 469 4.29 24.50 10.02
N LEU A 470 3.52 23.83 9.14
CA LEU A 470 3.56 24.09 7.70
C LEU A 470 3.15 25.52 7.36
N SER A 471 2.18 26.09 8.09
CA SER A 471 1.71 27.47 7.88
C SER A 471 2.75 28.53 8.26
N GLU A 472 3.68 28.20 9.15
CA GLU A 472 4.78 29.09 9.58
C GLU A 472 5.98 29.07 8.61
N ILE A 473 6.04 28.07 7.72
CA ILE A 473 7.11 27.94 6.73
C ILE A 473 6.86 28.90 5.57
N GLN A 474 7.79 29.85 5.38
CA GLN A 474 7.69 30.86 4.31
C GLN A 474 8.03 30.29 2.93
N ASP A 475 9.02 29.41 2.84
CA ASP A 475 9.55 28.85 1.58
C ASP A 475 9.09 27.40 1.33
N GLN A 476 7.79 27.22 1.14
CA GLN A 476 7.22 25.89 0.87
C GLN A 476 7.67 25.31 -0.49
N ALA A 477 8.09 26.16 -1.45
CA ALA A 477 8.65 25.70 -2.72
C ALA A 477 9.95 24.92 -2.53
N LEU A 478 10.84 25.36 -1.65
CA LEU A 478 12.10 24.67 -1.35
C LEU A 478 11.83 23.29 -0.71
N LEU A 479 10.87 23.23 0.21
CA LEU A 479 10.44 21.96 0.84
C LEU A 479 9.92 20.97 -0.20
N ARG A 480 9.02 21.40 -1.10
CA ARG A 480 8.49 20.56 -2.17
C ARG A 480 9.56 20.14 -3.18
N PHE A 481 10.52 21.04 -3.46
CA PHE A 481 11.66 20.68 -4.29
C PHE A 481 12.58 19.66 -3.60
N ALA A 482 12.86 19.82 -2.31
CA ALA A 482 13.60 18.82 -1.54
C ALA A 482 12.89 17.46 -1.57
N LEU A 483 11.56 17.41 -1.37
CA LEU A 483 10.78 16.18 -1.53
C LEU A 483 10.91 15.58 -2.94
N LEU A 484 10.96 16.37 -4.01
CA LEU A 484 11.15 15.83 -5.37
C LEU A 484 12.46 15.04 -5.51
N PHE A 485 13.48 15.33 -4.71
CA PHE A 485 14.81 14.74 -4.85
C PHE A 485 15.27 13.91 -3.65
N HIS A 486 14.52 13.84 -2.52
CA HIS A 486 14.99 13.18 -1.30
C HIS A 486 15.42 11.74 -1.52
N ASP A 487 14.73 11.01 -2.38
CA ASP A 487 14.94 9.61 -2.71
C ASP A 487 15.54 9.37 -4.12
N ALA A 488 15.93 10.42 -4.83
CA ALA A 488 16.46 10.29 -6.19
C ALA A 488 17.70 9.37 -6.27
N GLY A 489 18.47 9.27 -5.20
CA GLY A 489 19.66 8.43 -5.09
C GLY A 489 19.37 6.93 -4.98
N LYS A 490 18.12 6.51 -4.71
CA LYS A 490 17.75 5.08 -4.65
C LYS A 490 17.91 4.35 -5.99
N GLY A 491 18.04 5.09 -7.09
CA GLY A 491 18.35 4.52 -8.40
C GLY A 491 19.77 3.98 -8.56
N ASP A 492 20.65 4.29 -7.63
CA ASP A 492 22.05 3.86 -7.61
C ASP A 492 22.29 2.96 -6.40
N ASN A 493 22.82 1.75 -6.60
CA ASN A 493 23.08 0.77 -5.53
C ASN A 493 24.32 1.13 -4.67
N SER A 494 24.65 2.41 -4.53
CA SER A 494 25.87 2.91 -3.85
C SER A 494 25.84 2.84 -2.31
N GLY A 495 24.74 2.41 -1.69
CA GLY A 495 24.62 2.21 -0.24
C GLY A 495 24.20 3.46 0.56
N ASP A 496 24.61 4.67 0.17
CA ASP A 496 24.17 5.94 0.79
C ASP A 496 23.32 6.76 -0.20
N HIS A 497 22.02 6.43 -0.23
CA HIS A 497 21.11 7.09 -1.16
C HIS A 497 20.89 8.58 -0.84
N SER A 498 20.96 8.99 0.44
CA SER A 498 20.77 10.40 0.82
C SER A 498 21.86 11.29 0.22
N ARG A 499 23.11 10.88 0.36
CA ARG A 499 24.25 11.59 -0.24
C ARG A 499 24.16 11.63 -1.77
N ARG A 500 23.76 10.50 -2.38
CA ARG A 500 23.55 10.43 -3.83
C ARG A 500 22.41 11.34 -4.28
N SER A 501 21.32 11.41 -3.53
CA SER A 501 20.20 12.33 -3.76
C SER A 501 20.65 13.79 -3.75
N VAL A 502 21.51 14.19 -2.80
CA VAL A 502 22.11 15.54 -2.76
C VAL A 502 22.91 15.84 -4.02
N GLU A 503 23.71 14.89 -4.51
CA GLU A 503 24.51 15.09 -5.75
C GLU A 503 23.61 15.31 -6.97
N LEU A 504 22.52 14.52 -7.11
CA LEU A 504 21.56 14.65 -8.19
C LEU A 504 20.77 15.97 -8.09
N ALA A 505 20.35 16.34 -6.87
CA ALA A 505 19.68 17.61 -6.61
C ALA A 505 20.57 18.81 -6.97
N ARG A 506 21.88 18.77 -6.67
CA ARG A 506 22.85 19.82 -7.09
C ARG A 506 22.91 19.99 -8.59
N GLN A 507 22.86 18.89 -9.36
CA GLN A 507 22.83 18.96 -10.82
C GLN A 507 21.54 19.61 -11.31
N ALA A 508 20.39 19.20 -10.75
CA ALA A 508 19.09 19.76 -11.05
C ALA A 508 19.01 21.25 -10.69
N MET A 509 19.45 21.66 -9.48
CA MET A 509 19.45 23.05 -9.02
C MET A 509 20.28 23.95 -9.93
N ARG A 510 21.47 23.49 -10.38
CA ARG A 510 22.29 24.21 -11.36
C ARG A 510 21.57 24.38 -12.69
N ARG A 511 20.93 23.33 -13.22
CA ARG A 511 20.20 23.38 -14.49
C ARG A 511 19.06 24.37 -14.47
N ILE A 512 18.29 24.43 -13.38
CA ILE A 512 17.15 25.34 -13.24
C ILE A 512 17.59 26.74 -12.76
N GLN A 513 18.85 26.96 -12.51
CA GLN A 513 19.41 28.26 -12.05
C GLN A 513 18.83 28.69 -10.69
N MET A 514 18.74 27.74 -9.72
CA MET A 514 18.33 28.06 -8.36
C MET A 514 19.33 29.00 -7.68
N PRO A 515 18.88 30.06 -6.96
CA PRO A 515 19.76 30.97 -6.24
C PRO A 515 20.69 30.22 -5.28
N ALA A 516 21.93 30.70 -5.16
CA ALA A 516 22.95 30.09 -4.33
C ALA A 516 22.57 30.02 -2.84
N ASP A 517 21.79 31.00 -2.36
CA ASP A 517 21.32 31.09 -0.96
C ASP A 517 20.23 30.04 -0.63
N ASP A 518 19.51 29.55 -1.64
CA ASP A 518 18.45 28.55 -1.48
C ASP A 518 19.01 27.13 -1.50
N GLN A 519 20.11 26.85 -2.22
CA GLN A 519 20.69 25.52 -2.43
C GLN A 519 21.06 24.80 -1.12
N PRO A 520 21.74 25.46 -0.13
CA PRO A 520 22.10 24.78 1.12
C PRO A 520 20.89 24.29 1.93
N LYS A 521 19.75 25.00 1.86
CA LYS A 521 18.52 24.58 2.55
C LYS A 521 17.96 23.28 1.95
N VAL A 522 17.95 23.20 0.62
CA VAL A 522 17.51 21.97 -0.08
C VAL A 522 18.46 20.81 0.19
N GLU A 523 19.79 21.06 0.11
CA GLU A 523 20.81 20.05 0.40
C GLU A 523 20.65 19.49 1.81
N PHE A 524 20.49 20.36 2.81
CA PHE A 524 20.26 19.99 4.19
C PHE A 524 19.01 19.07 4.33
N LEU A 525 17.90 19.47 3.74
CA LEU A 525 16.66 18.69 3.84
C LEU A 525 16.80 17.28 3.24
N ILE A 526 17.49 17.15 2.11
CA ILE A 526 17.72 15.87 1.45
C ILE A 526 18.73 15.03 2.25
N GLU A 527 19.79 15.61 2.76
CA GLU A 527 20.83 14.90 3.53
C GLU A 527 20.26 14.33 4.83
N HIS A 528 19.42 15.10 5.51
CA HIS A 528 18.91 14.81 6.85
C HIS A 528 17.47 14.26 6.88
N HIS A 529 16.85 13.91 5.73
CA HIS A 529 15.44 13.52 5.66
C HIS A 529 15.09 12.30 6.52
N LEU A 530 16.06 11.42 6.80
CA LEU A 530 15.88 10.23 7.63
C LEU A 530 16.17 10.46 9.12
N ASP A 531 16.78 11.58 9.52
CA ASP A 531 17.28 11.75 10.89
C ASP A 531 16.18 11.69 11.94
N LEU A 532 15.05 12.36 11.73
CA LEU A 532 13.94 12.32 12.68
C LEU A 532 13.28 10.94 12.74
N SER A 533 13.06 10.27 11.61
CA SER A 533 12.49 8.93 11.58
C SER A 533 13.43 7.90 12.20
N ALA A 534 14.73 7.98 11.94
CA ALA A 534 15.73 7.12 12.53
C ALA A 534 15.78 7.27 14.06
N VAL A 535 15.82 8.50 14.56
CA VAL A 535 15.84 8.74 16.01
C VAL A 535 14.53 8.32 16.66
N MET A 536 13.40 8.62 16.04
CA MET A 536 12.07 8.23 16.54
C MET A 536 11.95 6.70 16.72
N ASN A 537 12.58 5.92 15.88
CA ASN A 537 12.52 4.45 15.90
C ASN A 537 13.63 3.80 16.74
N SER A 538 14.77 4.49 16.92
CA SER A 538 15.97 3.86 17.49
C SER A 538 16.48 4.50 18.78
N ARG A 539 15.92 5.64 19.23
CA ARG A 539 16.43 6.33 20.43
C ARG A 539 15.33 6.70 21.42
N ASP A 540 15.66 6.68 22.70
CA ASP A 540 14.77 7.17 23.75
C ASP A 540 14.65 8.70 23.68
N LEU A 541 13.46 9.19 23.39
CA LEU A 541 13.16 10.63 23.31
C LEU A 541 13.19 11.33 24.68
N HIS A 542 13.19 10.56 25.77
CA HIS A 542 13.32 11.10 27.13
C HIS A 542 14.79 11.20 27.59
N ASP A 543 15.72 10.65 26.81
CA ASP A 543 17.15 10.86 27.09
C ASP A 543 17.60 12.24 26.55
N PRO A 544 18.14 13.11 27.44
CA PRO A 544 18.66 14.42 27.02
C PRO A 544 19.76 14.35 25.95
N ALA A 545 20.51 13.23 25.88
CA ALA A 545 21.52 13.04 24.86
C ALA A 545 20.91 12.94 23.45
N THR A 546 19.71 12.32 23.35
CA THR A 546 18.96 12.24 22.08
C THR A 546 18.55 13.63 21.59
N ALA A 547 17.99 14.48 22.47
CA ALA A 547 17.58 15.83 22.12
C ALA A 547 18.78 16.70 21.69
N ARG A 548 19.92 16.62 22.42
CA ARG A 548 21.17 17.32 22.08
C ARG A 548 21.73 16.88 20.73
N LEU A 549 21.82 15.59 20.48
CA LEU A 549 22.28 15.06 19.19
C LEU A 549 21.49 15.62 18.01
N LEU A 550 20.14 15.63 18.13
CA LEU A 550 19.28 16.19 17.08
C LEU A 550 19.46 17.72 16.97
N ALA A 551 19.51 18.45 18.08
CA ALA A 551 19.69 19.90 18.08
C ALA A 551 21.02 20.29 17.41
N GLU A 552 22.13 19.59 17.72
CA GLU A 552 23.44 19.82 17.10
C GLU A 552 23.43 19.55 15.60
N ARG A 553 22.75 18.49 15.15
CA ARG A 553 22.64 18.15 13.72
C ARG A 553 21.77 19.11 12.93
N ILE A 554 20.65 19.52 13.53
CA ILE A 554 19.64 20.34 12.85
C ILE A 554 20.01 21.81 12.90
N GLY A 555 20.57 22.29 14.00
CA GLY A 555 21.14 23.64 14.16
C GLY A 555 20.11 24.75 14.36
N THR A 556 18.98 24.78 13.66
CA THR A 556 18.00 25.88 13.76
C THR A 556 16.54 25.41 13.86
N ILE A 557 15.70 26.22 14.49
CA ILE A 557 14.26 25.96 14.60
C ILE A 557 13.60 25.94 13.22
N GLU A 558 14.05 26.78 12.28
CA GLU A 558 13.53 26.79 10.90
C GLU A 558 13.80 25.45 10.18
N GLN A 559 15.04 24.96 10.28
CA GLN A 559 15.41 23.65 9.72
C GLN A 559 14.63 22.51 10.38
N LEU A 560 14.43 22.56 11.71
CA LEU A 560 13.62 21.57 12.42
C LEU A 560 12.16 21.55 11.94
N LYS A 561 11.54 22.71 11.72
CA LYS A 561 10.18 22.82 11.18
C LYS A 561 10.07 22.19 9.80
N LEU A 562 11.00 22.54 8.91
CA LEU A 562 11.06 22.00 7.54
C LEU A 562 11.23 20.48 7.56
N LEU A 563 12.17 19.98 8.38
CA LEU A 563 12.46 18.56 8.47
C LEU A 563 11.28 17.77 9.08
N ALA A 564 10.58 18.31 10.09
CA ALA A 564 9.44 17.66 10.71
C ALA A 564 8.27 17.44 9.74
N VAL A 565 7.93 18.45 8.91
CA VAL A 565 6.87 18.31 7.92
C VAL A 565 7.30 17.49 6.70
N LEU A 566 8.59 17.49 6.35
CA LEU A 566 9.15 16.60 5.34
C LEU A 566 9.01 15.13 5.80
N THR A 567 9.48 14.82 7.00
CA THR A 567 9.40 13.46 7.58
C THR A 567 7.94 13.01 7.72
N TYR A 568 7.03 13.92 8.12
CA TYR A 568 5.60 13.62 8.11
C TYR A 568 5.10 13.20 6.73
N ALA A 569 5.45 13.95 5.69
CA ALA A 569 5.01 13.71 4.32
C ALA A 569 5.58 12.39 3.79
N ASP A 570 6.86 12.14 4.03
CA ASP A 570 7.59 10.94 3.63
C ASP A 570 6.98 9.67 4.26
N ILE A 571 6.89 9.58 5.59
CA ILE A 571 6.29 8.43 6.27
C ILE A 571 4.83 8.22 5.83
N SER A 572 4.04 9.30 5.67
CA SER A 572 2.65 9.22 5.23
C SER A 572 2.49 8.71 3.79
N ALA A 573 3.54 8.76 2.99
CA ALA A 573 3.57 8.33 1.60
C ALA A 573 3.96 6.86 1.42
N VAL A 574 4.59 6.24 2.41
CA VAL A 574 5.06 4.84 2.34
C VAL A 574 3.91 3.89 2.02
N ASN A 575 2.83 3.96 2.80
CA ASN A 575 1.57 3.28 2.54
C ASN A 575 0.44 3.97 3.33
N PRO A 576 -0.87 3.74 3.02
CA PRO A 576 -1.98 4.42 3.71
C PRO A 576 -2.07 4.19 5.22
N ALA A 577 -1.44 3.15 5.75
CA ALA A 577 -1.43 2.80 7.17
C ALA A 577 -0.10 3.09 7.86
N ALA A 578 0.91 3.62 7.16
CA ALA A 578 2.24 3.83 7.71
C ALA A 578 2.28 4.88 8.83
N MET A 579 1.55 5.99 8.66
CA MET A 579 1.41 7.02 9.69
C MET A 579 0.30 6.64 10.67
N THR A 580 0.60 5.71 11.57
CA THR A 580 -0.31 5.37 12.67
C THR A 580 -0.42 6.54 13.66
N PRO A 581 -1.51 6.63 14.45
CA PRO A 581 -1.63 7.64 15.51
C PRO A 581 -0.44 7.63 16.48
N TRP A 582 0.11 6.45 16.77
CA TRP A 582 1.32 6.29 17.58
C TRP A 582 2.55 6.93 16.91
N ARG A 583 2.83 6.62 15.63
CA ARG A 583 3.96 7.21 14.90
C ARG A 583 3.84 8.71 14.76
N LEU A 584 2.64 9.20 14.54
CA LEU A 584 2.36 10.64 14.48
C LEU A 584 2.67 11.34 15.81
N ASP A 585 2.33 10.71 16.95
CA ASP A 585 2.65 11.22 18.27
C ASP A 585 4.16 11.14 18.57
N GLN A 586 4.84 10.06 18.17
CA GLN A 586 6.30 9.95 18.30
C GLN A 586 7.03 11.03 17.51
N LEU A 587 6.61 11.30 16.26
CA LEU A 587 7.19 12.38 15.45
C LEU A 587 6.97 13.75 16.11
N TRP A 588 5.78 13.98 16.68
CA TRP A 588 5.48 15.18 17.43
C TRP A 588 6.36 15.32 18.68
N GLN A 589 6.55 14.24 19.45
CA GLN A 589 7.43 14.24 20.63
C GLN A 589 8.89 14.54 20.22
N THR A 590 9.38 13.92 19.14
CA THR A 590 10.72 14.16 18.58
C THR A 590 10.91 15.64 18.23
N TYR A 591 9.95 16.22 17.50
CA TYR A 591 9.93 17.66 17.22
C TYR A 591 9.99 18.50 18.50
N ARG A 592 9.13 18.21 19.48
CA ARG A 592 9.00 18.99 20.71
C ARG A 592 10.26 18.96 21.56
N VAL A 593 10.88 17.79 21.78
CA VAL A 593 12.09 17.69 22.59
C VAL A 593 13.29 18.37 21.92
N THR A 594 13.41 18.25 20.61
CA THR A 594 14.46 18.92 19.84
C THR A 594 14.26 20.44 19.84
N HIS A 595 13.02 20.90 19.65
CA HIS A 595 12.68 22.33 19.71
C HIS A 595 13.00 22.92 21.08
N GLN A 596 12.66 22.22 22.17
CA GLN A 596 12.98 22.64 23.53
C GLN A 596 14.50 22.75 23.74
N GLU A 597 15.29 21.83 23.21
CA GLU A 597 16.76 21.90 23.34
C GLU A 597 17.34 23.07 22.53
N LEU A 598 16.88 23.29 21.27
CA LEU A 598 17.27 24.44 20.48
C LEU A 598 16.91 25.79 21.13
N VAL A 599 15.77 25.87 21.81
CA VAL A 599 15.38 27.06 22.58
C VAL A 599 16.18 27.21 23.87
N ARG A 600 16.57 26.08 24.51
CA ARG A 600 17.37 26.06 25.74
C ARG A 600 18.76 26.65 25.57
N GLU A 601 19.39 26.54 24.41
CA GLU A 601 20.64 27.26 24.10
C GLU A 601 20.45 28.79 24.16
N LEU A 602 19.21 29.28 24.08
CA LEU A 602 18.84 30.69 24.18
C LEU A 602 18.39 31.11 25.59
N GLU A 603 17.99 30.17 26.47
CA GLU A 603 17.53 30.44 27.82
C GLU A 603 18.11 29.44 28.85
N THR A 604 18.90 29.97 29.78
CA THR A 604 19.52 29.20 30.90
C THR A 604 18.46 28.59 31.83
N VAL A 605 18.42 27.28 31.90
CA VAL A 605 18.00 26.36 32.99
C VAL A 605 16.71 26.67 33.75
N ARG A 606 15.67 25.85 33.56
CA ARG A 606 14.68 25.53 34.60
C ARG A 606 14.67 24.02 34.88
N ILE A 607 15.30 23.64 35.99
CA ILE A 607 15.09 22.33 36.62
C ILE A 607 13.68 22.39 37.24
N GLN A 608 12.75 21.51 36.82
CA GLN A 608 11.47 21.32 37.52
C GLN A 608 11.76 20.60 38.82
N GLU A 609 11.67 21.33 39.96
CA GLU A 609 11.66 20.74 41.28
C GLU A 609 10.36 19.94 41.48
N VAL A 610 10.49 18.74 42.07
CA VAL A 610 9.35 17.93 42.52
C VAL A 610 8.54 18.77 43.48
N PRO A 611 7.19 18.84 43.38
CA PRO A 611 6.36 19.57 44.34
C PRO A 611 6.58 19.01 45.75
N LYS A 612 7.09 19.83 46.62
CA LYS A 612 7.38 19.45 48.03
C LYS A 612 6.13 19.21 48.92
N ASP A 613 4.95 19.42 48.32
CA ASP A 613 3.69 19.49 49.07
C ASP A 613 2.90 18.17 49.17
N LEU A 614 3.42 17.06 48.54
CA LEU A 614 2.74 15.75 48.55
C LEU A 614 3.64 14.67 49.17
N PRO A 615 3.54 14.41 50.48
CA PRO A 615 4.42 13.47 51.19
C PRO A 615 4.32 12.02 50.67
N GLU A 616 3.16 11.59 50.20
CA GLU A 616 2.96 10.24 49.64
C GLU A 616 3.71 10.07 48.32
N MET A 617 3.70 11.10 47.47
CA MET A 617 4.43 11.10 46.19
C MET A 617 5.94 11.08 46.45
N ALA A 618 6.43 11.90 47.39
CA ALA A 618 7.83 11.92 47.76
C ALA A 618 8.32 10.56 48.33
N ALA A 619 7.47 9.88 49.10
CA ALA A 619 7.77 8.55 49.61
C ALA A 619 7.75 7.47 48.52
N PHE A 620 6.86 7.58 47.54
CA PHE A 620 6.77 6.63 46.45
C PHE A 620 7.97 6.72 45.48
N ILE A 621 8.36 7.93 45.08
CA ILE A 621 9.45 8.16 44.11
C ILE A 621 10.82 7.89 44.69
N LYS A 622 10.93 7.79 46.03
CA LYS A 622 12.20 7.54 46.70
C LYS A 622 12.84 6.23 46.22
N GLY A 623 14.05 6.32 45.68
CA GLY A 623 14.80 5.17 45.19
C GLY A 623 14.58 4.77 43.74
N PHE A 624 13.64 5.41 43.03
CA PHE A 624 13.54 5.29 41.60
C PHE A 624 14.66 6.12 40.91
N PRO A 625 15.12 5.70 39.74
CA PRO A 625 16.12 6.44 38.96
C PRO A 625 15.57 7.81 38.50
N THR A 626 16.46 8.79 38.30
CA THR A 626 16.09 10.15 37.83
C THR A 626 15.28 10.12 36.53
N ARG A 627 15.49 9.14 35.69
CA ARG A 627 14.73 8.92 34.43
C ARG A 627 13.23 8.74 34.70
N TYR A 628 12.84 8.05 35.79
CA TYR A 628 11.42 7.88 36.16
C TYR A 628 10.72 9.25 36.36
N LEU A 629 11.38 10.22 37.00
CA LEU A 629 10.86 11.56 37.21
C LEU A 629 10.78 12.40 35.92
N ARG A 630 11.62 12.10 34.95
CA ARG A 630 11.62 12.80 33.65
C ARG A 630 10.53 12.27 32.69
N THR A 631 10.16 11.00 32.85
CA THR A 631 9.23 10.32 31.93
C THR A 631 7.78 10.38 32.39
N HIS A 632 7.52 10.68 33.69
CA HIS A 632 6.17 10.64 34.26
C HIS A 632 5.72 11.99 34.82
N THR A 633 4.47 12.33 34.54
CA THR A 633 3.79 13.50 35.10
C THR A 633 3.34 13.23 36.54
N PRO A 634 3.07 14.26 37.35
CA PRO A 634 2.51 14.07 38.68
C PRO A 634 1.19 13.27 38.72
N ALA A 635 0.35 13.38 37.66
CA ALA A 635 -0.89 12.64 37.57
C ALA A 635 -0.64 11.13 37.34
N GLU A 636 0.34 10.77 36.50
CA GLU A 636 0.76 9.39 36.28
C GLU A 636 1.39 8.80 37.54
N ILE A 637 2.23 9.55 38.24
CA ILE A 637 2.82 9.11 39.50
C ILE A 637 1.71 8.82 40.55
N GLN A 638 0.66 9.63 40.56
CA GLN A 638 -0.49 9.40 41.45
C GLN A 638 -1.24 8.11 41.08
N ALA A 639 -1.39 7.82 39.78
CA ALA A 639 -1.96 6.55 39.29
C ALA A 639 -1.08 5.34 39.68
N HIS A 640 0.23 5.48 39.64
CA HIS A 640 1.18 4.44 40.09
C HIS A 640 1.10 4.19 41.59
N ILE A 641 0.86 5.23 42.41
CA ILE A 641 0.61 5.08 43.86
C ILE A 641 -0.67 4.27 44.10
N GLN A 642 -1.75 4.56 43.36
CA GLN A 642 -3.00 3.80 43.45
C GLN A 642 -2.78 2.34 43.05
N LEU A 643 -2.01 2.10 41.98
CA LEU A 643 -1.66 0.76 41.51
C LEU A 643 -0.85 -0.03 42.55
N LYS A 644 0.03 0.68 43.34
CA LYS A 644 0.76 0.08 44.44
C LYS A 644 -0.19 -0.39 45.56
N GLU A 645 -1.21 0.38 45.89
CA GLU A 645 -2.22 -0.03 46.89
C GLU A 645 -2.99 -1.27 46.40
N LEU A 646 -3.36 -1.34 45.13
CA LEU A 646 -4.01 -2.50 44.53
C LEU A 646 -3.12 -3.75 44.51
N SER A 647 -1.80 -3.59 44.43
CA SER A 647 -0.86 -4.71 44.44
C SER A 647 -0.66 -5.39 45.78
N ARG A 648 -1.04 -4.74 46.88
CA ARG A 648 -0.81 -5.25 48.27
C ARG A 648 -1.38 -6.67 48.52
N PRO A 649 -2.60 -7.01 48.09
CA PRO A 649 -3.14 -8.35 48.38
C PRO A 649 -2.50 -9.48 47.61
N THR A 650 -2.10 -9.23 46.37
CA THR A 650 -1.66 -10.23 45.40
C THR A 650 -0.16 -10.27 45.23
N GLY A 651 0.53 -9.14 45.45
CA GLY A 651 1.97 -8.92 45.23
C GLY A 651 2.29 -8.36 43.84
N ALA A 652 1.29 -8.22 42.96
CA ALA A 652 1.40 -7.56 41.65
C ALA A 652 0.07 -6.88 41.29
N ALA A 653 0.10 -5.83 40.51
CA ALA A 653 -1.08 -5.21 39.91
C ALA A 653 -0.82 -4.78 38.50
N VAL A 654 -1.85 -4.88 37.66
CA VAL A 654 -1.82 -4.56 36.23
C VAL A 654 -2.96 -3.60 35.92
N ASN A 655 -2.70 -2.64 35.03
CA ASN A 655 -3.70 -1.72 34.52
C ASN A 655 -3.47 -1.56 33.01
N ILE A 656 -4.48 -1.82 32.20
CA ILE A 656 -4.43 -1.65 30.74
C ILE A 656 -5.35 -0.50 30.34
N GLN A 657 -4.79 0.47 29.63
CA GLN A 657 -5.53 1.64 29.13
C GLN A 657 -5.35 1.78 27.62
N ARG A 658 -6.38 2.28 26.94
CA ARG A 658 -6.31 2.61 25.51
C ARG A 658 -5.95 4.08 25.34
N GLN A 659 -4.89 4.36 24.56
CA GLN A 659 -4.42 5.71 24.24
C GLN A 659 -4.04 5.81 22.76
N ALA A 660 -4.52 6.84 22.05
CA ALA A 660 -4.12 7.15 20.66
C ALA A 660 -4.05 5.94 19.70
N GLY A 661 -4.99 4.99 19.83
CA GLY A 661 -5.06 3.81 18.95
C GLY A 661 -4.17 2.62 19.33
N VAL A 662 -3.41 2.74 20.42
CA VAL A 662 -2.60 1.68 21.05
C VAL A 662 -3.06 1.42 22.48
N TYR A 663 -2.52 0.39 23.11
CA TYR A 663 -2.75 0.05 24.51
C TYR A 663 -1.50 0.31 25.33
N LEU A 664 -1.68 0.83 26.55
CA LEU A 664 -0.65 0.98 27.56
C LEU A 664 -0.96 0.02 28.70
N ALA A 665 -0.10 -0.97 28.93
CA ALA A 665 -0.13 -1.80 30.13
C ALA A 665 0.89 -1.26 31.13
N THR A 666 0.45 -0.96 32.34
CA THR A 666 1.31 -0.58 33.48
C THR A 666 1.26 -1.72 34.49
N ILE A 667 2.41 -2.28 34.80
CA ILE A 667 2.56 -3.40 35.73
C ILE A 667 3.42 -2.98 36.90
N LEU A 668 2.96 -3.22 38.10
CA LEU A 668 3.70 -2.99 39.31
C LEU A 668 3.83 -4.30 40.08
N ALA A 669 5.08 -4.70 40.37
CA ALA A 669 5.39 -5.96 41.02
C ALA A 669 6.69 -5.87 41.86
N ARG A 670 7.01 -6.94 42.61
CA ARG A 670 8.34 -7.09 43.20
C ARG A 670 9.33 -7.63 42.16
N ASP A 671 10.56 -7.13 42.26
CA ASP A 671 11.64 -7.58 41.36
C ASP A 671 11.88 -9.09 41.50
N ARG A 672 12.08 -9.75 40.34
CA ARG A 672 12.47 -11.14 40.26
C ARG A 672 13.19 -11.42 38.93
N PRO A 673 14.03 -12.47 38.89
CA PRO A 673 14.68 -12.87 37.65
C PRO A 673 13.67 -13.12 36.51
N ALA A 674 13.98 -12.63 35.32
CA ALA A 674 13.19 -12.77 34.11
C ALA A 674 11.76 -12.18 34.21
N LEU A 675 11.53 -11.16 35.05
CA LEU A 675 10.25 -10.48 35.15
C LEU A 675 9.85 -9.84 33.81
N PHE A 676 10.70 -8.97 33.30
CA PHE A 676 10.45 -8.26 32.03
C PHE A 676 10.19 -9.24 30.86
N SER A 677 11.07 -10.26 30.68
CA SER A 677 10.85 -11.25 29.62
C SER A 677 9.53 -12.01 29.78
N SER A 678 9.14 -12.39 31.03
CA SER A 678 7.87 -13.06 31.27
C SER A 678 6.66 -12.21 30.88
N LEU A 679 6.70 -10.89 31.12
CA LEU A 679 5.66 -9.95 30.73
C LEU A 679 5.59 -9.78 29.22
N ALA A 680 6.74 -9.57 28.56
CA ALA A 680 6.82 -9.47 27.10
C ALA A 680 6.31 -10.75 26.41
N GLY A 681 6.67 -11.92 26.92
CA GLY A 681 6.20 -13.20 26.41
C GLY A 681 4.70 -13.44 26.65
N ALA A 682 4.14 -12.94 27.75
CA ALA A 682 2.71 -13.00 28.01
C ALA A 682 1.95 -12.14 26.96
N LEU A 683 2.35 -10.90 26.70
CA LEU A 683 1.79 -10.06 25.63
C LEU A 683 1.89 -10.74 24.27
N SER A 684 3.06 -11.24 23.91
CA SER A 684 3.28 -11.98 22.66
C SER A 684 2.38 -13.20 22.57
N SER A 685 2.08 -13.92 23.66
CA SER A 685 1.19 -15.08 23.64
C SER A 685 -0.27 -14.73 23.31
N PHE A 686 -0.71 -13.51 23.56
CA PHE A 686 -2.03 -12.98 23.16
C PHE A 686 -2.03 -12.41 21.73
N GLY A 687 -0.87 -12.27 21.09
CA GLY A 687 -0.76 -11.73 19.76
C GLY A 687 -0.71 -10.21 19.71
N MET A 688 -0.28 -9.62 20.77
CA MET A 688 -0.06 -8.18 20.85
C MET A 688 1.30 -7.85 20.25
N ASP A 689 1.36 -6.78 19.45
CA ASP A 689 2.59 -6.24 18.89
C ASP A 689 3.13 -5.18 19.84
N ILE A 690 4.25 -5.47 20.52
CA ILE A 690 4.87 -4.53 21.46
C ILE A 690 5.65 -3.48 20.64
N LEU A 691 5.40 -2.20 20.91
CA LEU A 691 6.03 -1.07 20.22
C LEU A 691 7.12 -0.42 21.07
N LYS A 692 6.90 -0.33 22.37
CA LYS A 692 7.82 0.25 23.36
C LYS A 692 7.63 -0.42 24.70
N ALA A 693 8.71 -0.61 25.43
CA ALA A 693 8.62 -0.99 26.85
C ALA A 693 9.63 -0.20 27.68
N GLU A 694 9.28 0.08 28.92
CA GLU A 694 10.14 0.76 29.89
C GLU A 694 10.08 0.02 31.22
N ALA A 695 11.24 -0.15 31.85
CA ALA A 695 11.34 -0.80 33.14
C ALA A 695 12.02 0.15 34.17
N PHE A 696 11.42 0.28 35.32
CA PHE A 696 11.91 1.10 36.43
C PHE A 696 11.93 0.27 37.70
N ALA A 697 13.10 0.12 38.30
CA ALA A 697 13.22 -0.51 39.62
C ALA A 697 13.66 0.52 40.67
N ASN A 698 13.05 0.49 41.85
CA ASN A 698 13.52 1.27 42.96
C ASN A 698 14.49 0.48 43.86
N THR A 699 15.17 1.17 44.76
CA THR A 699 16.15 0.56 45.69
C THR A 699 15.53 -0.41 46.72
N GLU A 700 14.19 -0.48 46.81
CA GLU A 700 13.43 -1.37 47.69
C GLU A 700 12.95 -2.64 46.98
N GLY A 701 13.33 -2.85 45.70
CA GLY A 701 12.94 -3.99 44.88
C GLY A 701 11.48 -3.91 44.37
N LEU A 702 10.93 -2.70 44.28
CA LEU A 702 9.67 -2.46 43.60
C LEU A 702 9.96 -2.14 42.13
N VAL A 703 9.32 -2.86 41.22
CA VAL A 703 9.46 -2.68 39.77
C VAL A 703 8.14 -2.15 39.19
N LEU A 704 8.27 -1.15 38.33
CA LEU A 704 7.22 -0.61 37.51
C LEU A 704 7.62 -0.80 36.03
N ASP A 705 6.93 -1.71 35.34
CA ASP A 705 7.11 -1.94 33.91
C ASP A 705 5.92 -1.37 33.13
N THR A 706 6.20 -0.70 32.04
CA THR A 706 5.19 -0.19 31.11
C THR A 706 5.41 -0.75 29.71
N PHE A 707 4.34 -1.20 29.07
CA PHE A 707 4.36 -1.72 27.69
C PHE A 707 3.34 -0.96 26.85
N VAL A 708 3.81 -0.36 25.76
CA VAL A 708 2.94 0.18 24.71
C VAL A 708 2.85 -0.87 23.61
N PHE A 709 1.63 -1.26 23.25
CA PHE A 709 1.41 -2.32 22.26
C PHE A 709 0.18 -2.07 21.40
N ALA A 710 0.20 -2.62 20.19
CA ALA A 710 -0.93 -2.64 19.26
C ALA A 710 -1.66 -3.99 19.33
N ASP A 711 -2.97 -3.97 19.03
CA ASP A 711 -3.81 -5.15 18.82
C ASP A 711 -4.20 -5.26 17.33
N PRO A 712 -3.36 -5.88 16.48
CA PRO A 712 -3.59 -5.92 15.04
C PRO A 712 -4.84 -6.74 14.65
N LYS A 713 -5.29 -7.65 15.52
CA LYS A 713 -6.49 -8.48 15.30
C LYS A 713 -7.75 -7.87 15.91
N ARG A 714 -7.64 -6.74 16.59
CA ARG A 714 -8.72 -6.06 17.31
C ARG A 714 -9.45 -6.97 18.33
N THR A 715 -8.73 -7.89 18.94
CA THR A 715 -9.27 -8.87 19.89
C THR A 715 -9.76 -8.16 21.14
N LEU A 716 -8.99 -7.20 21.67
CA LEU A 716 -9.33 -6.41 22.84
C LEU A 716 -10.45 -5.41 22.55
N ASP A 717 -10.52 -4.84 21.35
CA ASP A 717 -11.59 -3.92 20.93
C ASP A 717 -12.94 -4.64 20.81
N LEU A 718 -12.96 -5.89 20.36
CA LEU A 718 -14.16 -6.65 20.08
C LEU A 718 -14.71 -7.40 21.30
N ASN A 719 -13.87 -7.65 22.31
CA ASN A 719 -14.27 -8.44 23.49
C ASN A 719 -13.58 -7.90 24.75
N SER A 720 -14.36 -7.21 25.60
CA SER A 720 -13.87 -6.66 26.87
C SER A 720 -13.36 -7.73 27.85
N GLN A 721 -13.86 -8.96 27.79
CA GLN A 721 -13.37 -10.06 28.63
C GLN A 721 -11.92 -10.47 28.30
N GLU A 722 -11.46 -10.23 27.06
CA GLU A 722 -10.07 -10.50 26.68
C GLU A 722 -9.09 -9.50 27.33
N VAL A 723 -9.52 -8.26 27.63
CA VAL A 723 -8.72 -7.32 28.42
C VAL A 723 -8.48 -7.85 29.82
N GLU A 724 -9.55 -8.30 30.49
CA GLU A 724 -9.44 -8.90 31.85
C GLU A 724 -8.57 -10.18 31.84
N ARG A 725 -8.70 -11.01 30.80
CA ARG A 725 -7.85 -12.22 30.65
C ARG A 725 -6.39 -11.87 30.45
N LEU A 726 -6.10 -10.82 29.67
CA LEU A 726 -4.74 -10.33 29.47
C LEU A 726 -4.17 -9.77 30.78
N GLU A 727 -4.92 -8.94 31.51
CA GLU A 727 -4.53 -8.42 32.84
C GLU A 727 -4.20 -9.55 33.82
N GLN A 728 -5.07 -10.55 33.95
CA GLN A 728 -4.83 -11.72 34.81
C GLN A 728 -3.60 -12.52 34.36
N SER A 729 -3.37 -12.65 33.04
CA SER A 729 -2.18 -13.33 32.51
C SER A 729 -0.90 -12.56 32.84
N LEU A 730 -0.89 -11.23 32.69
CA LEU A 730 0.23 -10.37 33.06
C LEU A 730 0.48 -10.42 34.57
N GLU A 731 -0.56 -10.39 35.40
CA GLU A 731 -0.43 -10.52 36.86
C GLU A 731 0.20 -11.88 37.23
N ARG A 732 -0.27 -12.97 36.62
CA ARG A 732 0.30 -14.32 36.84
C ARG A 732 1.73 -14.40 36.34
N ALA A 733 2.05 -13.74 35.20
CA ALA A 733 3.40 -13.64 34.67
C ALA A 733 4.28 -12.85 35.66
N ALA A 734 3.82 -11.72 36.20
CA ALA A 734 4.52 -10.92 37.19
C ALA A 734 4.84 -11.72 38.48
N LEU A 735 3.94 -12.59 38.88
CA LEU A 735 4.09 -13.46 40.06
C LEU A 735 4.89 -14.75 39.78
N GLY A 736 5.37 -15.00 38.56
CA GLY A 736 6.05 -16.22 38.17
C GLY A 736 5.16 -17.48 38.15
N LYS A 737 3.86 -17.30 38.05
CA LYS A 737 2.84 -18.37 38.06
C LYS A 737 2.37 -18.77 36.65
N LEU A 738 3.00 -18.22 35.62
CA LEU A 738 2.65 -18.47 34.21
C LEU A 738 3.83 -19.14 33.48
N ASN A 739 3.56 -20.25 32.82
CA ASN A 739 4.56 -20.88 31.94
C ASN A 739 4.48 -20.25 30.54
N VAL A 740 5.21 -19.15 30.36
CA VAL A 740 5.23 -18.35 29.13
C VAL A 740 5.79 -19.14 27.95
N GLU A 741 6.84 -19.94 28.16
CA GLU A 741 7.47 -20.74 27.12
C GLU A 741 6.48 -21.75 26.50
N GLN A 742 5.63 -22.37 27.33
CA GLN A 742 4.61 -23.30 26.87
C GLN A 742 3.52 -22.58 26.04
N LEU A 743 3.14 -21.36 26.44
CA LEU A 743 2.15 -20.56 25.72
C LEU A 743 2.66 -20.11 24.35
N LEU A 744 3.92 -19.72 24.28
CA LEU A 744 4.57 -19.32 23.00
C LEU A 744 4.71 -20.53 22.05
N LYS A 745 5.10 -21.70 22.55
CA LYS A 745 5.19 -22.94 21.75
C LYS A 745 3.83 -23.41 21.20
N ALA A 746 2.73 -23.08 21.86
CA ALA A 746 1.39 -23.43 21.40
C ALA A 746 0.89 -22.58 20.22
N ARG A 747 1.57 -21.51 19.86
CA ARG A 747 1.23 -20.66 18.72
C ARG A 747 1.73 -21.27 17.41
N PRO A 748 0.92 -21.17 16.32
CA PRO A 748 1.38 -21.55 14.99
C PRO A 748 2.56 -20.65 14.61
N ALA A 749 3.66 -21.28 14.15
CA ALA A 749 4.79 -20.55 13.59
C ALA A 749 4.37 -19.83 12.31
N PRO A 750 4.82 -18.59 12.07
CA PRO A 750 4.60 -17.92 10.80
C PRO A 750 5.25 -18.71 9.66
N PRO A 751 4.74 -18.59 8.42
CA PRO A 751 5.38 -19.23 7.27
C PRO A 751 6.82 -18.71 7.14
N LYS A 752 7.78 -19.63 6.97
CA LYS A 752 9.19 -19.27 6.84
C LYS A 752 9.40 -18.42 5.59
N PRO A 753 10.00 -17.23 5.68
CA PRO A 753 10.36 -16.44 4.51
C PRO A 753 11.41 -17.20 3.67
N LYS A 754 11.34 -17.08 2.37
CA LYS A 754 12.29 -17.74 1.46
C LYS A 754 13.69 -17.09 1.46
N ARG A 755 13.77 -15.82 1.82
CA ARG A 755 15.02 -15.07 1.98
C ARG A 755 15.36 -15.01 3.46
N ARG A 756 16.51 -15.57 3.86
CA ARG A 756 17.01 -15.42 5.23
C ARG A 756 17.68 -14.06 5.40
N LEU A 757 17.25 -13.32 6.41
CA LEU A 757 17.95 -12.16 6.90
C LEU A 757 19.16 -12.64 7.72
N GLU A 758 20.35 -12.08 7.47
CA GLU A 758 21.49 -12.29 8.36
C GLU A 758 21.27 -11.45 9.63
N PRO A 759 21.16 -12.06 10.82
CA PRO A 759 20.96 -11.32 12.05
C PRO A 759 22.23 -10.52 12.41
N SER A 760 22.03 -9.31 12.96
CA SER A 760 23.12 -8.47 13.43
C SER A 760 22.83 -7.90 14.82
N VAL A 761 23.89 -7.68 15.60
CA VAL A 761 23.86 -7.06 16.92
C VAL A 761 24.90 -5.96 16.96
N HIS A 762 24.50 -4.75 17.29
CA HIS A 762 25.38 -3.58 17.37
C HIS A 762 25.29 -2.92 18.74
N PHE A 763 26.44 -2.58 19.35
CA PHE A 763 26.52 -1.90 20.64
C PHE A 763 27.00 -0.46 20.45
N ASP A 764 26.28 0.49 21.03
CA ASP A 764 26.63 1.92 21.05
C ASP A 764 26.65 2.44 22.50
N SER A 765 27.85 2.58 23.05
CA SER A 765 28.04 3.08 24.41
C SER A 765 28.04 4.62 24.50
N GLU A 766 28.03 5.35 23.38
CA GLU A 766 27.99 6.80 23.33
C GLU A 766 26.56 7.34 23.21
N ALA A 767 25.62 6.53 22.77
CA ALA A 767 24.24 6.91 22.48
C ALA A 767 23.42 7.35 23.71
N CYS A 768 23.77 6.91 24.91
CA CYS A 768 23.06 7.21 26.15
C CYS A 768 24.05 7.52 27.27
N GLU A 769 23.68 8.38 28.23
CA GLU A 769 24.52 8.72 29.37
C GLU A 769 24.68 7.58 30.39
N SER A 770 23.59 6.82 30.64
CA SER A 770 23.49 5.85 31.74
C SER A 770 23.50 4.38 31.33
N ALA A 771 23.20 4.05 30.06
CA ALA A 771 23.08 2.71 29.55
C ALA A 771 23.89 2.51 28.26
N THR A 772 24.12 1.26 27.85
CA THR A 772 24.59 0.90 26.50
C THR A 772 23.40 0.62 25.61
N LEU A 773 23.35 1.26 24.45
CA LEU A 773 22.35 0.95 23.42
C LEU A 773 22.76 -0.31 22.68
N VAL A 774 21.86 -1.26 22.53
CA VAL A 774 22.07 -2.52 21.79
C VAL A 774 21.00 -2.61 20.71
N GLU A 775 21.39 -2.43 19.46
CA GLU A 775 20.52 -2.61 18.30
C GLU A 775 20.61 -4.05 17.77
N ILE A 776 19.48 -4.70 17.60
CA ILE A 776 19.37 -6.08 17.16
C ILE A 776 18.45 -6.11 15.93
N ILE A 777 18.97 -6.62 14.82
CA ILE A 777 18.22 -6.82 13.58
C ILE A 777 18.06 -8.32 13.36
N ALA A 778 16.84 -8.81 13.23
CA ALA A 778 16.54 -10.23 13.07
C ALA A 778 15.24 -10.47 12.26
N GLU A 779 14.96 -11.73 11.89
CA GLU A 779 13.64 -12.11 11.38
C GLU A 779 12.59 -12.01 12.49
N ASP A 780 11.48 -11.30 12.21
CA ASP A 780 10.38 -11.19 13.16
C ASP A 780 9.70 -12.55 13.38
N ARG A 781 9.50 -12.89 14.65
CA ARG A 781 8.79 -14.10 15.07
C ARG A 781 8.10 -13.94 16.42
N PRO A 782 7.01 -14.65 16.67
CA PRO A 782 6.38 -14.66 17.99
C PRO A 782 7.36 -15.09 19.08
N GLY A 783 7.52 -14.26 20.10
CA GLY A 783 8.41 -14.52 21.22
C GLY A 783 9.85 -14.07 21.04
N LEU A 784 10.21 -13.40 19.95
CA LEU A 784 11.56 -12.86 19.73
C LEU A 784 12.00 -11.98 20.91
N LEU A 785 11.18 -10.99 21.30
CA LEU A 785 11.45 -10.12 22.44
C LEU A 785 11.62 -10.90 23.74
N TYR A 786 10.84 -11.97 23.95
CA TYR A 786 10.99 -12.86 25.10
C TYR A 786 12.38 -13.50 25.14
N ASP A 787 12.85 -14.06 24.04
CA ASP A 787 14.15 -14.75 23.94
C ASP A 787 15.32 -13.77 24.15
N LEU A 788 15.23 -12.57 23.52
CA LEU A 788 16.24 -11.52 23.69
C LEU A 788 16.29 -11.00 25.14
N ALA A 789 15.15 -10.67 25.73
CA ALA A 789 15.08 -10.21 27.10
C ALA A 789 15.52 -11.27 28.10
N ALA A 790 15.21 -12.55 27.87
CA ALA A 790 15.71 -13.67 28.69
C ALA A 790 17.24 -13.81 28.57
N THR A 791 17.82 -13.55 27.40
CA THR A 791 19.27 -13.57 27.18
C THR A 791 19.96 -12.48 28.01
N PHE A 792 19.46 -11.23 28.00
CA PHE A 792 19.98 -10.15 28.85
C PHE A 792 19.85 -10.49 30.34
N SER A 793 18.69 -10.98 30.77
CA SER A 793 18.46 -11.40 32.16
C SER A 793 19.41 -12.52 32.60
N SER A 794 19.72 -13.49 31.69
CA SER A 794 20.68 -14.57 31.98
C SER A 794 22.12 -14.10 32.18
N ALA A 795 22.43 -12.90 31.68
CA ALA A 795 23.72 -12.23 31.83
C ALA A 795 23.76 -11.21 32.98
N ALA A 796 22.73 -11.21 33.85
CA ALA A 796 22.54 -10.25 34.95
C ALA A 796 22.53 -8.78 34.46
N CYS A 797 22.01 -8.54 33.25
CA CYS A 797 21.80 -7.21 32.72
C CYS A 797 20.38 -6.74 32.97
N ASN A 798 20.24 -5.46 33.27
CA ASN A 798 18.96 -4.77 33.41
C ASN A 798 18.59 -4.08 32.10
N ILE A 799 17.34 -4.21 31.70
CA ILE A 799 16.76 -3.54 30.55
C ILE A 799 15.99 -2.32 31.07
N ASP A 800 16.38 -1.12 30.64
CA ASP A 800 15.71 0.13 31.03
C ASP A 800 14.62 0.54 30.03
N VAL A 801 14.91 0.37 28.72
CA VAL A 801 14.00 0.71 27.62
C VAL A 801 14.16 -0.32 26.51
N VAL A 802 13.06 -0.63 25.83
CA VAL A 802 13.06 -1.33 24.55
C VAL A 802 12.18 -0.55 23.58
N LEU A 803 12.70 -0.29 22.38
CA LEU A 803 11.97 0.25 21.25
C LEU A 803 11.94 -0.84 20.19
N ILE A 804 10.76 -1.11 19.62
CA ILE A 804 10.55 -2.18 18.67
C ILE A 804 9.94 -1.60 17.41
N ASP A 805 10.58 -1.82 16.29
CA ASP A 805 10.03 -1.54 14.97
C ASP A 805 10.08 -2.80 14.10
N THR A 806 9.01 -3.04 13.35
CA THR A 806 8.91 -4.22 12.47
C THR A 806 8.66 -3.76 11.04
N GLU A 807 9.63 -4.01 10.17
CA GLU A 807 9.56 -3.74 8.75
C GLU A 807 9.28 -5.04 7.98
N GLY A 808 8.00 -5.35 7.79
CA GLY A 808 7.60 -6.61 7.14
C GLY A 808 7.98 -7.85 7.93
N HIS A 809 9.07 -8.52 7.56
CA HIS A 809 9.63 -9.68 8.28
C HIS A 809 10.89 -9.36 9.08
N LYS A 810 11.34 -8.12 9.05
CA LYS A 810 12.54 -7.65 9.72
C LYS A 810 12.13 -6.95 11.00
N ALA A 811 12.55 -7.50 12.16
CA ALA A 811 12.47 -6.83 13.45
C ALA A 811 13.74 -6.01 13.67
N ILE A 812 13.58 -4.78 14.17
CA ILE A 812 14.64 -3.87 14.60
C ILE A 812 14.37 -3.55 16.05
N ASP A 813 15.03 -4.23 16.97
CA ASP A 813 14.84 -4.10 18.41
C ASP A 813 16.01 -3.32 19.02
N VAL A 814 15.74 -2.20 19.67
CA VAL A 814 16.73 -1.36 20.33
C VAL A 814 16.55 -1.45 21.84
N PHE A 815 17.55 -1.97 22.53
CA PHE A 815 17.57 -2.11 23.99
C PHE A 815 18.51 -1.08 24.62
N TYR A 816 18.10 -0.44 25.66
CA TYR A 816 18.95 0.32 26.58
C TYR A 816 19.25 -0.58 27.78
N VAL A 817 20.49 -1.02 27.89
CA VAL A 817 20.90 -2.08 28.83
C VAL A 817 22.03 -1.60 29.74
N GLY A 818 21.92 -1.90 31.00
CA GLY A 818 22.96 -1.66 32.01
C GLY A 818 23.28 -2.90 32.81
N ALA A 819 24.44 -2.89 33.48
CA ALA A 819 24.85 -3.90 34.45
C ALA A 819 25.35 -3.19 35.71
N ASP A 820 24.88 -3.58 36.89
CA ASP A 820 25.25 -2.97 38.18
C ASP A 820 25.09 -1.44 38.21
N GLY A 821 24.06 -0.91 37.52
CA GLY A 821 23.79 0.53 37.44
C GLY A 821 24.81 1.32 36.58
N ARG A 822 25.54 0.67 35.68
CA ARG A 822 26.53 1.23 34.77
C ARG A 822 26.34 0.69 33.35
N LYS A 823 26.95 1.36 32.38
CA LYS A 823 27.09 0.86 31.00
C LYS A 823 27.77 -0.50 30.95
N LEU A 824 27.50 -1.28 29.91
CA LEU A 824 28.13 -2.57 29.72
C LEU A 824 29.67 -2.41 29.56
N SER A 825 30.42 -3.36 30.09
CA SER A 825 31.86 -3.43 29.82
C SER A 825 32.11 -4.10 28.46
N PRO A 826 33.23 -3.80 27.76
CA PRO A 826 33.55 -4.43 26.48
C PRO A 826 33.60 -5.98 26.51
N ALA A 827 33.97 -6.55 27.64
CA ALA A 827 33.98 -8.01 27.83
C ALA A 827 32.55 -8.58 27.92
N LEU A 828 31.63 -7.85 28.56
CA LEU A 828 30.23 -8.23 28.67
C LEU A 828 29.50 -8.05 27.32
N GLU A 829 29.83 -7.02 26.56
CA GLU A 829 29.32 -6.80 25.20
C GLU A 829 29.67 -7.96 24.28
N GLN A 830 30.93 -8.38 24.24
CA GLN A 830 31.37 -9.53 23.42
C GLN A 830 30.71 -10.86 23.85
N MET A 831 30.44 -11.04 25.13
CA MET A 831 29.76 -12.23 25.61
C MET A 831 28.27 -12.20 25.22
N LEU A 832 27.63 -11.03 25.36
CA LEU A 832 26.23 -10.82 24.98
C LEU A 832 26.02 -10.97 23.47
N GLU A 833 26.92 -10.41 22.64
CA GLU A 833 26.85 -10.55 21.18
C GLU A 833 26.74 -12.03 20.76
N LYS A 834 27.62 -12.89 21.29
CA LYS A 834 27.58 -14.32 21.01
C LYS A 834 26.32 -15.02 21.47
N LYS A 835 25.79 -14.63 22.66
CA LYS A 835 24.55 -15.23 23.20
C LYS A 835 23.32 -14.76 22.44
N LEU A 836 23.27 -13.48 22.07
CA LEU A 836 22.16 -12.90 21.30
C LEU A 836 22.12 -13.50 19.91
N LEU A 837 23.24 -13.56 19.19
CA LEU A 837 23.30 -14.20 17.87
C LEU A 837 22.95 -15.70 17.92
N ALA A 838 23.18 -16.39 19.05
CA ALA A 838 22.78 -17.79 19.23
C ALA A 838 21.26 -17.94 19.53
N ALA A 839 20.60 -16.89 20.03
CA ALA A 839 19.18 -16.87 20.33
C ALA A 839 18.30 -16.47 19.10
N LEU A 840 18.92 -15.81 18.13
CA LEU A 840 18.31 -15.39 16.86
C LEU A 840 18.29 -16.53 15.84
#